data_f1caa11a1683f501dfc3466395909fd3
#
_entry.id   f1caa11a1683f501dfc3466395909fd3
#
_cell.length_a   1.000
_cell.length_b   1.000
_cell.length_c   1.000
_cell.angle_alpha   90.00
_cell.angle_beta   90.00
_cell.angle_gamma   90.00
#
_symmetry.space_group_name_H-M   'P 1'
#
loop_
_entity.id
_entity.type
_entity.pdbx_description
1 polymer ?
#
loop_
_entity_poly.entity_id
_entity_poly.type
_entity_poly.pdbx_seq_one_letter_code
_entity_poly.pdbx_strand_id
1 'polypeptide(L)'
;MRPPVLDPLFAPVSTLPGIGPKIAKLVAGLVGGQPDREATVADLLFHIPHSLIDRRHRPGIAYSENGDIVTLDVVIGRHMAPPRHSKAPYKISAHDDTGQITFVFFHPRRDWLEKTFPEGERRIVSGKVEWFNDRPQMVHPDYSLKPEEAAQMPAIEPVYPLTAGLASKTLQKAEKAAIEKLPVLPEWLNEAYLHKTGWPEFSEALRTLHAPKEREDLDPQSPYMQRLAYDELLASQLALAMVRANMRTLGGISRTPSGALQRAVIKALPFELTGSQATAIKEINEDLAEPTRMLRLLQGDVGAGKTVVALAALAQVIETGAQGALMAPTEILARQHYASMLPLCEKAGIRLALMTGKDTQKERRVRQEQLDAGEIDLVVGTHALFQGSVAFQNLGMVVVDEQHRFGVHQRLALSGKGQGVDVLVMTATPIPRTLVLTCFGDMDVSRLTDKPAGRKPIKTVSVSLDRLDEIIGRVGSAIADGQKVYWVCPLVEESEKIDLAAVEDRHRVLEHALRQRVSLVHGRMSAEEKDAAMSDFKSGLTKVLVATTVIEVGVDVPDATIIVIEHAERFGLAQLHQLRGRVGRGDKPSSCVLLYKGPLGETAGSRLNIMRETNDGFLIAEEDLKLRGGGEILGTRQSGTPGFRIARADEHADLMEVARDDARLILETDPELKSQRGEALRCLLYLFGRDAAIRLLRAG
;
A
#
# COMPACT_ATOMS: atom_id res chain seq x y z
N MET A 1 -2.55 -27.20 -15.86
CA MET A 1 -1.94 -28.14 -14.89
C MET A 1 -0.55 -27.62 -14.60
N ARG A 2 -0.11 -27.66 -13.34
CA ARG A 2 1.23 -27.19 -12.96
C ARG A 2 2.30 -28.02 -13.67
N PRO A 3 3.36 -27.39 -14.22
CA PRO A 3 4.47 -28.11 -14.82
C PRO A 3 5.15 -29.04 -13.82
N PRO A 4 5.40 -30.33 -14.19
CA PRO A 4 5.98 -31.33 -13.24
C PRO A 4 7.37 -30.95 -12.71
N VAL A 5 8.15 -30.17 -13.46
CA VAL A 5 9.47 -29.66 -13.02
C VAL A 5 9.39 -28.87 -11.71
N LEU A 6 8.23 -28.29 -11.38
CA LEU A 6 7.99 -27.54 -10.17
C LEU A 6 7.58 -28.38 -8.96
N ASP A 7 7.31 -29.69 -9.12
CA ASP A 7 6.80 -30.53 -8.04
C ASP A 7 7.69 -30.56 -6.80
N PRO A 8 9.05 -30.58 -6.89
CA PRO A 8 9.91 -30.51 -5.72
C PRO A 8 9.76 -29.20 -4.92
N LEU A 9 9.44 -28.10 -5.60
CA LEU A 9 9.29 -26.76 -5.00
C LEU A 9 7.93 -26.58 -4.32
N PHE A 10 6.91 -27.30 -4.77
CA PHE A 10 5.57 -27.28 -4.18
C PHE A 10 5.35 -28.39 -3.13
N ALA A 11 6.39 -29.15 -2.81
CA ALA A 11 6.36 -30.07 -1.69
C ALA A 11 6.22 -29.29 -0.37
N PRO A 12 5.49 -29.84 0.64
CA PRO A 12 5.39 -29.22 1.96
C PRO A 12 6.76 -29.06 2.62
N VAL A 13 6.96 -27.96 3.39
CA VAL A 13 8.22 -27.74 4.14
C VAL A 13 8.49 -28.84 5.18
N SER A 14 7.46 -29.53 5.65
CA SER A 14 7.59 -30.70 6.55
C SER A 14 8.39 -31.87 5.93
N THR A 15 8.60 -31.86 4.60
CA THR A 15 9.46 -32.83 3.92
C THR A 15 10.97 -32.52 4.05
N LEU A 16 11.32 -31.35 4.59
CA LEU A 16 12.70 -30.93 4.78
C LEU A 16 13.28 -31.49 6.10
N PRO A 17 14.60 -31.74 6.14
CA PRO A 17 15.25 -32.24 7.32
C PRO A 17 15.13 -31.31 8.52
N GLY A 18 14.67 -31.82 9.67
CA GLY A 18 14.53 -31.07 10.91
C GLY A 18 13.25 -30.23 11.03
N ILE A 19 12.35 -30.30 10.04
CA ILE A 19 11.06 -29.59 10.06
C ILE A 19 9.94 -30.59 10.45
N GLY A 20 9.67 -30.67 11.75
CA GLY A 20 8.49 -31.38 12.25
C GLY A 20 7.22 -30.51 12.20
N PRO A 21 6.02 -31.08 12.49
CA PRO A 21 4.73 -30.35 12.35
C PRO A 21 4.65 -29.03 13.13
N LYS A 22 5.30 -28.95 14.30
CA LYS A 22 5.35 -27.75 15.12
C LYS A 22 6.18 -26.64 14.44
N ILE A 23 7.34 -27.01 13.89
CA ILE A 23 8.24 -26.08 13.19
C ILE A 23 7.62 -25.65 11.86
N ALA A 24 6.97 -26.57 11.11
CA ALA A 24 6.28 -26.27 9.87
C ALA A 24 5.21 -25.15 10.06
N LYS A 25 4.47 -25.15 11.18
CA LYS A 25 3.53 -24.09 11.52
C LYS A 25 4.22 -22.74 11.78
N LEU A 26 5.38 -22.75 12.45
CA LEU A 26 6.16 -21.52 12.67
C LEU A 26 6.71 -20.97 11.35
N VAL A 27 7.21 -21.84 10.49
CA VAL A 27 7.67 -21.47 9.14
C VAL A 27 6.52 -20.92 8.31
N ALA A 28 5.33 -21.54 8.32
CA ALA A 28 4.15 -21.03 7.59
C ALA A 28 3.75 -19.61 8.07
N GLY A 29 3.82 -19.35 9.37
CA GLY A 29 3.60 -18.01 9.92
C GLY A 29 4.67 -17.00 9.51
N LEU A 30 5.94 -17.45 9.38
CA LEU A 30 7.07 -16.60 9.00
C LEU A 30 7.02 -16.18 7.54
N VAL A 31 6.75 -17.12 6.62
CA VAL A 31 6.74 -16.86 5.17
C VAL A 31 5.40 -16.27 4.65
N GLY A 32 4.50 -15.89 5.54
CA GLY A 32 3.22 -15.27 5.18
C GLY A 32 2.22 -16.23 4.53
N GLY A 33 2.31 -17.52 4.84
CA GLY A 33 1.38 -18.55 4.33
C GLY A 33 -0.08 -18.26 4.69
N GLN A 34 -1.01 -18.73 3.85
CA GLN A 34 -2.44 -18.69 4.18
C GLN A 34 -2.70 -19.57 5.41
N PRO A 35 -3.62 -19.18 6.32
CA PRO A 35 -3.87 -19.93 7.56
C PRO A 35 -4.22 -21.41 7.35
N ASP A 36 -4.79 -21.75 6.20
CA ASP A 36 -5.30 -23.08 5.86
C ASP A 36 -4.35 -23.89 4.93
N ARG A 37 -3.19 -23.34 4.57
CA ARG A 37 -2.24 -23.99 3.67
C ARG A 37 -0.88 -24.17 4.36
N GLU A 38 -0.34 -25.39 4.31
CA GLU A 38 1.05 -25.65 4.70
C GLU A 38 2.02 -24.91 3.76
N ALA A 39 3.08 -24.30 4.32
CA ALA A 39 4.12 -23.66 3.53
C ALA A 39 4.84 -24.68 2.64
N THR A 40 5.20 -24.27 1.45
CA THR A 40 5.93 -25.08 0.47
C THR A 40 7.43 -24.76 0.50
N VAL A 41 8.23 -25.60 -0.13
CA VAL A 41 9.67 -25.37 -0.34
C VAL A 41 9.89 -24.04 -1.09
N ALA A 42 9.07 -23.70 -2.09
CA ALA A 42 9.14 -22.42 -2.81
C ALA A 42 8.88 -21.22 -1.87
N ASP A 43 7.91 -21.33 -0.95
CA ASP A 43 7.64 -20.25 0.01
C ASP A 43 8.85 -19.99 0.91
N LEU A 44 9.59 -21.05 1.27
CA LEU A 44 10.82 -20.94 2.06
C LEU A 44 11.96 -20.34 1.22
N LEU A 45 12.15 -20.75 -0.03
CA LEU A 45 13.19 -20.22 -0.91
C LEU A 45 13.04 -18.71 -1.21
N PHE A 46 11.83 -18.17 -1.12
CA PHE A 46 11.60 -16.73 -1.23
C PHE A 46 11.77 -15.98 0.10
N HIS A 47 12.11 -16.67 1.18
CA HIS A 47 12.47 -16.07 2.45
C HIS A 47 13.96 -15.71 2.46
N ILE A 48 14.32 -14.67 1.75
CA ILE A 48 15.70 -14.25 1.51
C ILE A 48 16.34 -13.65 2.77
N PRO A 49 17.65 -13.90 3.03
CA PRO A 49 18.35 -13.29 4.15
C PRO A 49 18.38 -11.77 3.99
N HIS A 50 18.25 -11.04 5.10
CA HIS A 50 18.30 -9.58 5.13
C HIS A 50 19.69 -9.01 5.40
N SER A 51 20.62 -9.83 5.89
CA SER A 51 21.99 -9.48 6.20
C SER A 51 22.88 -10.72 6.25
N LEU A 52 24.15 -10.51 6.44
CA LEU A 52 25.13 -11.57 6.67
C LEU A 52 26.04 -11.26 7.85
N ILE A 53 26.58 -12.30 8.48
CA ILE A 53 27.66 -12.23 9.46
C ILE A 53 28.94 -12.65 8.77
N ASP A 54 29.90 -11.74 8.66
CA ASP A 54 31.24 -12.02 8.15
C ASP A 54 32.16 -12.38 9.33
N ARG A 55 32.58 -13.64 9.39
CA ARG A 55 33.47 -14.16 10.44
C ARG A 55 34.94 -14.25 10.00
N ARG A 56 35.24 -13.75 8.80
CA ARG A 56 36.63 -13.68 8.28
C ARG A 56 37.44 -12.63 9.02
N HIS A 57 36.78 -11.59 9.56
CA HIS A 57 37.45 -10.55 10.36
C HIS A 57 37.81 -11.09 11.73
N ARG A 58 39.11 -11.12 12.01
CA ARG A 58 39.72 -11.63 13.25
C ARG A 58 40.56 -10.57 13.91
N PRO A 59 39.96 -9.52 14.48
CA PRO A 59 40.71 -8.49 15.20
C PRO A 59 41.24 -9.05 16.52
N GLY A 60 42.24 -8.42 17.09
CA GLY A 60 42.55 -8.61 18.51
C GLY A 60 41.45 -8.00 19.41
N ILE A 61 41.34 -8.45 20.66
CA ILE A 61 40.33 -7.97 21.61
C ILE A 61 40.33 -6.43 21.71
N ALA A 62 41.47 -5.81 21.79
CA ALA A 62 41.61 -4.36 21.92
C ALA A 62 41.13 -3.57 20.69
N TYR A 63 41.03 -4.21 19.53
CA TYR A 63 40.63 -3.60 18.26
C TYR A 63 39.17 -3.91 17.86
N SER A 64 38.44 -4.60 18.72
CA SER A 64 37.01 -4.87 18.50
C SER A 64 36.17 -3.66 18.91
N GLU A 65 35.20 -3.29 18.06
CA GLU A 65 34.28 -2.18 18.34
C GLU A 65 33.00 -2.67 19.04
N ASN A 66 32.33 -1.74 19.73
CA ASN A 66 31.08 -2.05 20.43
C ASN A 66 29.96 -2.36 19.43
N GLY A 67 29.41 -3.56 19.51
CA GLY A 67 28.33 -4.03 18.64
C GLY A 67 28.79 -4.91 17.49
N ASP A 68 30.11 -5.02 17.24
CA ASP A 68 30.67 -5.86 16.18
C ASP A 68 30.54 -7.35 16.48
N ILE A 69 30.29 -8.13 15.43
CA ILE A 69 30.41 -9.59 15.47
C ILE A 69 31.82 -9.94 14.98
N VAL A 70 32.66 -10.42 15.87
CA VAL A 70 34.05 -10.73 15.59
C VAL A 70 34.38 -12.18 15.87
N THR A 71 35.47 -12.66 15.28
CA THR A 71 36.06 -13.95 15.59
C THR A 71 37.40 -13.73 16.31
N LEU A 72 37.47 -14.12 17.55
CA LEU A 72 38.61 -13.97 18.42
C LEU A 72 39.35 -15.29 18.61
N ASP A 73 40.66 -15.22 18.64
CA ASP A 73 41.55 -16.34 18.98
C ASP A 73 42.10 -16.10 20.37
N VAL A 74 41.56 -16.79 21.36
CA VAL A 74 41.80 -16.47 22.77
C VAL A 74 42.20 -17.68 23.60
N VAL A 75 42.93 -17.42 24.67
CA VAL A 75 43.19 -18.40 25.73
C VAL A 75 42.12 -18.24 26.82
N ILE A 76 41.46 -19.34 27.17
CA ILE A 76 40.43 -19.35 28.20
C ILE A 76 41.05 -19.21 29.59
N GLY A 77 40.59 -18.24 30.34
CA GLY A 77 40.99 -18.00 31.71
C GLY A 77 40.06 -18.62 32.73
N ARG A 78 39.88 -17.93 33.89
CA ARG A 78 39.14 -18.44 35.02
C ARG A 78 37.63 -18.42 34.79
N HIS A 79 36.94 -19.47 35.27
CA HIS A 79 35.51 -19.56 35.42
C HIS A 79 35.04 -18.87 36.69
N MET A 80 34.08 -17.98 36.58
CA MET A 80 33.48 -17.22 37.69
C MET A 80 32.01 -17.63 37.79
N ALA A 81 31.77 -18.70 38.58
CA ALA A 81 30.41 -19.18 38.82
C ALA A 81 29.64 -18.20 39.73
N PRO A 82 28.36 -17.92 39.48
CA PRO A 82 27.56 -17.11 40.39
C PRO A 82 27.37 -17.82 41.73
N PRO A 83 27.21 -17.06 42.84
CA PRO A 83 26.85 -17.64 44.15
C PRO A 83 25.56 -18.50 44.07
N ARG A 84 25.47 -19.54 44.92
CA ARG A 84 24.23 -20.36 44.99
C ARG A 84 23.01 -19.48 45.24
N HIS A 85 21.94 -19.68 44.46
CA HIS A 85 20.70 -18.89 44.50
C HIS A 85 20.78 -17.45 43.96
N SER A 86 21.88 -17.03 43.36
CA SER A 86 22.01 -15.73 42.68
C SER A 86 21.47 -15.83 41.21
N LYS A 87 20.83 -14.73 40.77
CA LYS A 87 20.45 -14.55 39.35
C LYS A 87 21.60 -13.98 38.51
N ALA A 88 22.80 -13.80 39.09
CA ALA A 88 23.96 -13.27 38.37
C ALA A 88 24.40 -14.25 37.27
N PRO A 89 24.89 -13.75 36.13
CA PRO A 89 25.34 -14.61 35.04
C PRO A 89 26.66 -15.33 35.40
N TYR A 90 26.87 -16.46 34.75
CA TYR A 90 28.15 -17.16 34.78
C TYR A 90 29.11 -16.42 33.86
N LYS A 91 30.35 -16.16 34.30
CA LYS A 91 31.35 -15.43 33.55
C LYS A 91 32.60 -16.29 33.36
N ILE A 92 33.21 -16.14 32.18
CA ILE A 92 34.48 -16.79 31.87
C ILE A 92 35.43 -15.70 31.35
N SER A 93 36.56 -15.53 31.97
CA SER A 93 37.61 -14.62 31.44
C SER A 93 38.31 -15.28 30.28
N ALA A 94 38.72 -14.50 29.29
CA ALA A 94 39.61 -14.94 28.22
C ALA A 94 40.53 -13.77 27.84
N HIS A 95 41.66 -14.08 27.19
CA HIS A 95 42.62 -13.08 26.76
C HIS A 95 43.33 -13.50 25.48
N ASP A 96 43.79 -12.50 24.76
CA ASP A 96 44.78 -12.63 23.68
C ASP A 96 46.00 -11.73 23.98
N ASP A 97 46.86 -11.56 23.00
CA ASP A 97 48.06 -10.71 23.14
C ASP A 97 47.72 -9.20 23.21
N THR A 98 46.49 -8.82 22.89
CA THR A 98 46.02 -7.41 22.81
C THR A 98 45.18 -6.98 23.99
N GLY A 99 44.49 -7.91 24.66
CA GLY A 99 43.61 -7.55 25.76
C GLY A 99 42.91 -8.71 26.45
N GLN A 100 41.90 -8.37 27.25
CA GLN A 100 41.06 -9.33 27.98
C GLN A 100 39.59 -9.12 27.65
N ILE A 101 38.82 -10.21 27.55
CA ILE A 101 37.34 -10.22 27.32
C ILE A 101 36.66 -11.12 28.33
N THR A 102 35.39 -10.84 28.61
CA THR A 102 34.56 -11.68 29.48
C THR A 102 33.43 -12.30 28.69
N PHE A 103 33.35 -13.63 28.65
CA PHE A 103 32.17 -14.34 28.12
C PHE A 103 31.11 -14.43 29.20
N VAL A 104 29.86 -14.10 28.88
CA VAL A 104 28.76 -13.98 29.83
C VAL A 104 27.65 -14.94 29.43
N PHE A 105 27.20 -15.80 30.38
CA PHE A 105 26.17 -16.79 30.14
C PHE A 105 25.03 -16.64 31.17
N PHE A 106 23.83 -16.41 30.68
CA PHE A 106 22.60 -16.49 31.48
C PHE A 106 22.10 -17.95 31.44
N HIS A 107 21.57 -18.46 32.56
CA HIS A 107 21.11 -19.85 32.70
C HIS A 107 22.15 -20.91 32.33
N PRO A 108 23.33 -20.92 32.97
CA PRO A 108 24.45 -21.76 32.59
C PRO A 108 24.21 -23.23 32.94
N ARG A 109 24.62 -24.11 32.00
CA ARG A 109 24.86 -25.53 32.30
C ARG A 109 26.35 -25.68 32.58
N ARG A 110 26.71 -25.77 33.86
CA ARG A 110 28.11 -25.71 34.29
C ARG A 110 29.00 -26.73 33.61
N ASP A 111 28.57 -28.01 33.61
CA ASP A 111 29.32 -29.10 33.00
C ASP A 111 29.58 -28.90 31.49
N TRP A 112 28.62 -28.25 30.78
CA TRP A 112 28.76 -27.91 29.38
C TRP A 112 29.75 -26.78 29.18
N LEU A 113 29.72 -25.74 30.03
CA LEU A 113 30.65 -24.61 29.94
C LEU A 113 32.09 -25.06 30.22
N GLU A 114 32.32 -25.84 31.26
CA GLU A 114 33.66 -26.37 31.60
C GLU A 114 34.22 -27.25 30.49
N LYS A 115 33.38 -28.01 29.81
CA LYS A 115 33.79 -28.82 28.65
C LYS A 115 34.03 -28.00 27.40
N THR A 116 33.23 -26.93 27.15
CA THR A 116 33.30 -26.09 25.94
C THR A 116 34.41 -25.04 26.03
N PHE A 117 34.69 -24.53 27.23
CA PHE A 117 35.70 -23.51 27.54
C PHE A 117 36.67 -24.00 28.61
N PRO A 118 37.50 -25.01 28.38
CA PRO A 118 38.45 -25.49 29.39
C PRO A 118 39.50 -24.41 29.73
N GLU A 119 39.80 -24.22 31.00
CA GLU A 119 40.81 -23.26 31.43
C GLU A 119 42.19 -23.59 30.85
N GLY A 120 42.91 -22.56 30.37
CA GLY A 120 44.23 -22.67 29.77
C GLY A 120 44.22 -23.13 28.31
N GLU A 121 43.11 -23.56 27.78
CA GLU A 121 43.04 -23.97 26.37
C GLU A 121 42.78 -22.79 25.42
N ARG A 122 43.36 -22.90 24.24
CA ARG A 122 43.12 -21.97 23.15
C ARG A 122 41.82 -22.30 22.44
N ARG A 123 40.97 -21.27 22.18
CA ARG A 123 39.68 -21.39 21.50
C ARG A 123 39.53 -20.30 20.46
N ILE A 124 38.89 -20.66 19.33
CA ILE A 124 38.39 -19.71 18.35
C ILE A 124 36.93 -19.45 18.76
N VAL A 125 36.65 -18.22 19.18
CA VAL A 125 35.33 -17.81 19.69
C VAL A 125 34.77 -16.71 18.81
N SER A 126 33.53 -16.87 18.35
CA SER A 126 32.85 -15.85 17.57
C SER A 126 31.51 -15.44 18.18
N GLY A 127 31.23 -14.15 18.17
CA GLY A 127 30.01 -13.57 18.70
C GLY A 127 30.06 -12.05 18.72
N LYS A 128 28.99 -11.43 19.20
CA LYS A 128 28.86 -9.98 19.33
C LYS A 128 29.64 -9.47 20.52
N VAL A 129 30.52 -8.49 20.30
CA VAL A 129 31.24 -7.79 21.36
C VAL A 129 30.41 -6.62 21.84
N GLU A 130 30.28 -6.48 23.17
CA GLU A 130 29.64 -5.35 23.85
C GLU A 130 30.61 -4.76 24.85
N TRP A 131 30.75 -3.43 24.88
CA TRP A 131 31.58 -2.74 25.86
C TRP A 131 30.72 -2.28 27.04
N PHE A 132 30.97 -2.87 28.21
CA PHE A 132 30.28 -2.53 29.44
C PHE A 132 31.30 -2.04 30.49
N ASN A 133 31.17 -0.78 30.95
CA ASN A 133 32.12 -0.13 31.86
C ASN A 133 33.59 -0.25 31.37
N ASP A 134 33.82 0.11 30.11
CA ASP A 134 35.11 0.08 29.41
C ASP A 134 35.81 -1.30 29.38
N ARG A 135 34.99 -2.37 29.51
CA ARG A 135 35.48 -3.74 29.40
C ARG A 135 34.69 -4.48 28.33
N PRO A 136 35.40 -5.12 27.36
CA PRO A 136 34.72 -5.90 26.36
C PRO A 136 34.13 -7.18 26.96
N GLN A 137 32.91 -7.49 26.58
CA GLN A 137 32.21 -8.73 26.92
C GLN A 137 31.53 -9.31 25.69
N MET A 138 31.33 -10.62 25.70
CA MET A 138 30.55 -11.33 24.67
C MET A 138 29.52 -12.19 25.35
N VAL A 139 28.24 -11.88 25.09
CA VAL A 139 27.11 -12.59 25.70
C VAL A 139 26.71 -13.77 24.80
N HIS A 140 26.74 -14.95 25.37
CA HIS A 140 26.39 -16.19 24.64
C HIS A 140 27.09 -16.30 23.26
N PRO A 141 28.43 -16.48 23.22
CA PRO A 141 29.13 -16.67 21.94
C PRO A 141 28.45 -17.69 21.03
N ASP A 142 28.34 -17.37 19.72
CA ASP A 142 27.70 -18.24 18.72
C ASP A 142 28.49 -19.52 18.48
N TYR A 143 29.83 -19.38 18.50
CA TYR A 143 30.79 -20.46 18.26
C TYR A 143 31.90 -20.44 19.30
N SER A 144 32.32 -21.63 19.72
CA SER A 144 33.55 -21.87 20.48
C SER A 144 34.13 -23.19 19.98
N LEU A 145 35.21 -23.11 19.24
CA LEU A 145 35.83 -24.23 18.56
C LEU A 145 37.30 -24.35 18.94
N LYS A 146 37.89 -25.53 18.83
CA LYS A 146 39.35 -25.70 18.88
C LYS A 146 39.95 -25.09 17.61
N PRO A 147 41.20 -24.64 17.66
CA PRO A 147 41.88 -24.11 16.46
C PRO A 147 41.86 -25.06 15.26
N GLU A 148 41.97 -26.37 15.49
CA GLU A 148 41.93 -27.38 14.43
C GLU A 148 40.54 -27.54 13.81
N GLU A 149 39.50 -27.15 14.55
CA GLU A 149 38.09 -27.25 14.14
C GLU A 149 37.61 -25.90 13.52
N ALA A 150 38.44 -24.87 13.46
CA ALA A 150 38.07 -23.54 12.98
C ALA A 150 37.49 -23.53 11.55
N ALA A 151 37.86 -24.49 10.72
CA ALA A 151 37.30 -24.68 9.38
C ALA A 151 35.83 -25.14 9.37
N GLN A 152 35.27 -25.60 10.51
CA GLN A 152 33.87 -25.95 10.63
C GLN A 152 32.95 -24.73 10.85
N MET A 153 33.53 -23.59 11.21
CA MET A 153 32.79 -22.33 11.34
C MET A 153 32.57 -21.72 9.94
N PRO A 154 31.35 -21.38 9.59
CA PRO A 154 31.10 -20.72 8.32
C PRO A 154 31.80 -19.36 8.28
N ALA A 155 32.58 -19.09 7.23
CA ALA A 155 33.26 -17.81 7.04
C ALA A 155 32.25 -16.67 6.86
N ILE A 156 31.16 -16.95 6.16
CA ILE A 156 30.02 -16.05 5.96
C ILE A 156 28.77 -16.82 6.32
N GLU A 157 27.89 -16.19 7.09
CA GLU A 157 26.66 -16.79 7.56
C GLU A 157 25.47 -15.88 7.23
N PRO A 158 24.51 -16.32 6.39
CA PRO A 158 23.31 -15.53 6.07
C PRO A 158 22.39 -15.44 7.29
N VAL A 159 21.85 -14.23 7.51
CA VAL A 159 20.94 -13.94 8.62
C VAL A 159 19.52 -13.76 8.07
N TYR A 160 18.62 -14.65 8.46
CA TYR A 160 17.21 -14.62 8.06
C TYR A 160 16.34 -13.92 9.11
N PRO A 161 15.25 -13.24 8.70
CA PRO A 161 14.22 -12.85 9.63
C PRO A 161 13.66 -14.06 10.37
N LEU A 162 13.39 -13.94 11.66
CA LEU A 162 12.95 -15.04 12.54
C LEU A 162 11.63 -14.71 13.21
N THR A 163 10.91 -15.77 13.61
CA THR A 163 9.75 -15.66 14.48
C THR A 163 10.02 -16.31 15.84
N ALA A 164 9.29 -15.89 16.87
CA ALA A 164 9.44 -16.45 18.20
C ALA A 164 9.26 -17.98 18.22
N GLY A 165 10.21 -18.68 18.81
CA GLY A 165 10.22 -20.15 18.92
C GLY A 165 10.88 -20.88 17.76
N LEU A 166 11.37 -20.21 16.72
CA LEU A 166 12.15 -20.80 15.62
C LEU A 166 13.64 -20.47 15.79
N ALA A 167 14.48 -21.48 15.92
CA ALA A 167 15.93 -21.30 16.06
C ALA A 167 16.59 -21.04 14.69
N SER A 168 17.52 -20.07 14.62
CA SER A 168 18.24 -19.70 13.40
C SER A 168 18.92 -20.90 12.72
N LYS A 169 19.63 -21.75 13.46
CA LYS A 169 20.29 -22.95 12.93
C LYS A 169 19.32 -23.95 12.30
N THR A 170 18.09 -24.03 12.82
CA THR A 170 17.06 -24.93 12.25
C THR A 170 16.57 -24.38 10.93
N LEU A 171 16.32 -23.04 10.85
CA LEU A 171 15.90 -22.39 9.61
C LEU A 171 17.00 -22.48 8.54
N GLN A 172 18.23 -22.14 8.87
CA GLN A 172 19.38 -22.24 7.94
C GLN A 172 19.56 -23.64 7.36
N LYS A 173 19.40 -24.68 8.20
CA LYS A 173 19.46 -26.07 7.73
C LYS A 173 18.33 -26.39 6.76
N ALA A 174 17.13 -25.88 7.01
CA ALA A 174 15.98 -26.07 6.14
C ALA A 174 16.15 -25.32 4.80
N GLU A 175 16.65 -24.07 4.84
CA GLU A 175 16.96 -23.28 3.64
C GLU A 175 18.00 -23.97 2.76
N LYS A 176 19.08 -24.46 3.35
CA LYS A 176 20.09 -25.26 2.62
C LYS A 176 19.48 -26.48 1.93
N ALA A 177 18.64 -27.24 2.64
CA ALA A 177 17.96 -28.38 2.06
C ALA A 177 16.92 -28.00 1.00
N ALA A 178 16.30 -26.81 1.13
CA ALA A 178 15.39 -26.29 0.12
C ALA A 178 16.13 -25.93 -1.18
N ILE A 179 17.29 -25.27 -1.08
CA ILE A 179 18.15 -24.93 -2.23
C ILE A 179 18.62 -26.19 -2.98
N GLU A 180 18.89 -27.28 -2.26
CA GLU A 180 19.27 -28.59 -2.87
C GLU A 180 18.11 -29.20 -3.70
N LYS A 181 16.85 -28.86 -3.39
CA LYS A 181 15.67 -29.28 -4.16
C LYS A 181 15.36 -28.40 -5.36
N LEU A 182 16.08 -27.30 -5.56
CA LEU A 182 15.83 -26.36 -6.68
C LEU A 182 16.20 -27.04 -8.00
N PRO A 183 15.23 -27.33 -8.88
CA PRO A 183 15.49 -27.96 -10.17
C PRO A 183 16.10 -26.96 -11.16
N VAL A 184 16.59 -27.48 -12.27
CA VAL A 184 16.92 -26.63 -13.43
C VAL A 184 15.60 -26.21 -14.07
N LEU A 185 15.34 -24.90 -14.06
CA LEU A 185 14.14 -24.31 -14.64
C LEU A 185 14.44 -23.79 -16.05
N PRO A 186 13.46 -23.84 -16.96
CA PRO A 186 13.62 -23.21 -18.27
C PRO A 186 13.69 -21.70 -18.11
N GLU A 187 14.52 -21.04 -18.93
CA GLU A 187 14.64 -19.58 -18.90
C GLU A 187 13.44 -18.90 -19.57
N TRP A 188 12.86 -17.92 -18.91
CA TRP A 188 11.70 -17.15 -19.39
C TRP A 188 12.04 -15.75 -19.84
N LEU A 189 13.25 -15.24 -19.50
CA LEU A 189 13.71 -13.97 -20.03
C LEU A 189 14.21 -14.10 -21.46
N ASN A 190 14.16 -12.99 -22.17
CA ASN A 190 14.77 -12.91 -23.49
C ASN A 190 16.30 -12.94 -23.35
N GLU A 191 16.98 -13.75 -24.13
CA GLU A 191 18.43 -13.94 -24.08
C GLU A 191 19.19 -12.63 -24.30
N ALA A 192 18.73 -11.80 -25.24
CA ALA A 192 19.34 -10.50 -25.50
C ALA A 192 19.18 -9.55 -24.30
N TYR A 193 18.07 -9.66 -23.57
CA TYR A 193 17.83 -8.87 -22.37
C TYR A 193 18.70 -9.32 -21.19
N LEU A 194 18.87 -10.63 -20.99
CA LEU A 194 19.81 -11.18 -20.02
C LEU A 194 21.26 -10.72 -20.28
N HIS A 195 21.70 -10.78 -21.53
CA HIS A 195 23.03 -10.29 -21.89
C HIS A 195 23.19 -8.78 -21.65
N LYS A 196 22.17 -7.99 -21.93
CA LYS A 196 22.18 -6.53 -21.72
C LYS A 196 22.26 -6.16 -20.25
N THR A 197 21.52 -6.87 -19.40
CA THR A 197 21.45 -6.57 -17.94
C THR A 197 22.59 -7.21 -17.15
N GLY A 198 23.21 -8.27 -17.68
CA GLY A 198 24.21 -9.07 -16.97
C GLY A 198 23.61 -9.86 -15.80
N TRP A 199 22.28 -10.08 -15.79
CA TRP A 199 21.63 -10.85 -14.74
C TRP A 199 21.94 -12.34 -14.86
N PRO A 200 22.08 -13.05 -13.74
CA PRO A 200 22.24 -14.50 -13.73
C PRO A 200 20.92 -15.22 -14.05
N GLU A 201 21.01 -16.53 -14.25
CA GLU A 201 19.82 -17.37 -14.25
C GLU A 201 19.09 -17.36 -12.90
N PHE A 202 17.77 -17.58 -12.91
CA PHE A 202 16.93 -17.59 -11.70
C PHE A 202 17.48 -18.47 -10.58
N SER A 203 17.88 -19.71 -10.94
CA SER A 203 18.40 -20.66 -9.97
C SER A 203 19.73 -20.24 -9.37
N GLU A 204 20.59 -19.58 -10.15
CA GLU A 204 21.85 -19.01 -9.70
C GLU A 204 21.64 -17.82 -8.79
N ALA A 205 20.72 -16.92 -9.13
CA ALA A 205 20.34 -15.80 -8.29
C ALA A 205 19.88 -16.26 -6.90
N LEU A 206 18.95 -17.23 -6.83
CA LEU A 206 18.51 -17.81 -5.56
C LEU A 206 19.66 -18.44 -4.76
N ARG A 207 20.49 -19.25 -5.40
CA ARG A 207 21.63 -19.88 -4.71
C ARG A 207 22.61 -18.86 -4.15
N THR A 208 22.90 -17.80 -4.89
CA THR A 208 23.82 -16.75 -4.43
C THR A 208 23.21 -15.98 -3.25
N LEU A 209 21.94 -15.62 -3.30
CA LEU A 209 21.29 -14.91 -2.21
C LEU A 209 21.21 -15.74 -0.91
N HIS A 210 21.05 -17.05 -1.00
CA HIS A 210 21.07 -17.94 0.17
C HIS A 210 22.48 -18.35 0.63
N ALA A 211 23.48 -18.11 -0.19
CA ALA A 211 24.92 -18.33 0.12
C ALA A 211 25.76 -17.12 -0.33
N PRO A 212 25.46 -15.92 0.18
CA PRO A 212 26.13 -14.69 -0.25
C PRO A 212 27.62 -14.73 0.12
N LYS A 213 28.44 -14.18 -0.74
CA LYS A 213 29.90 -14.08 -0.52
C LYS A 213 30.30 -12.74 0.08
N GLU A 214 29.53 -11.71 -0.24
CA GLU A 214 29.74 -10.33 0.17
C GLU A 214 28.40 -9.68 0.54
N ARG A 215 28.44 -8.55 1.25
CA ARG A 215 27.23 -7.81 1.65
C ARG A 215 26.45 -7.28 0.45
N GLU A 216 27.19 -6.89 -0.56
CA GLU A 216 26.72 -6.33 -1.82
C GLU A 216 25.83 -7.31 -2.59
N ASP A 217 26.00 -8.62 -2.40
CA ASP A 217 25.14 -9.64 -3.01
C ASP A 217 23.67 -9.50 -2.55
N LEU A 218 23.44 -9.03 -1.32
CA LEU A 218 22.12 -8.81 -0.74
C LEU A 218 21.57 -7.39 -0.96
N ASP A 219 22.33 -6.52 -1.64
CA ASP A 219 21.86 -5.18 -1.97
C ASP A 219 20.66 -5.26 -2.92
N PRO A 220 19.59 -4.45 -2.72
CA PRO A 220 18.46 -4.38 -3.64
C PRO A 220 18.86 -4.12 -5.11
N GLN A 221 19.98 -3.44 -5.33
CA GLN A 221 20.53 -3.15 -6.67
C GLN A 221 21.49 -4.21 -7.17
N SER A 222 21.77 -5.28 -6.41
CA SER A 222 22.60 -6.38 -6.90
C SER A 222 21.94 -7.09 -8.09
N PRO A 223 22.71 -7.65 -9.03
CA PRO A 223 22.13 -8.37 -10.17
C PRO A 223 21.26 -9.56 -9.75
N TYR A 224 21.53 -10.15 -8.59
CA TYR A 224 20.78 -11.27 -8.02
C TYR A 224 19.39 -10.83 -7.50
N MET A 225 19.35 -9.73 -6.74
CA MET A 225 18.09 -9.18 -6.23
C MET A 225 17.27 -8.57 -7.35
N GLN A 226 17.87 -7.81 -8.28
CA GLN A 226 17.18 -7.26 -9.44
C GLN A 226 16.57 -8.35 -10.33
N ARG A 227 17.29 -9.47 -10.54
CA ARG A 227 16.76 -10.60 -11.29
C ARG A 227 15.47 -11.14 -10.66
N LEU A 228 15.49 -11.48 -9.38
CA LEU A 228 14.32 -12.05 -8.71
C LEU A 228 13.18 -11.03 -8.56
N ALA A 229 13.50 -9.75 -8.32
CA ALA A 229 12.52 -8.69 -8.28
C ALA A 229 11.83 -8.52 -9.64
N TYR A 230 12.59 -8.51 -10.73
CA TYR A 230 12.04 -8.46 -12.08
C TYR A 230 11.15 -9.66 -12.39
N ASP A 231 11.57 -10.87 -12.01
CA ASP A 231 10.79 -12.10 -12.22
C ASP A 231 9.43 -12.03 -11.51
N GLU A 232 9.40 -11.54 -10.26
CA GLU A 232 8.16 -11.35 -9.52
C GLU A 232 7.26 -10.28 -10.16
N LEU A 233 7.86 -9.17 -10.59
CA LEU A 233 7.16 -8.09 -11.29
C LEU A 233 6.59 -8.57 -12.63
N LEU A 234 7.38 -9.30 -13.41
CA LEU A 234 6.93 -9.88 -14.68
C LEU A 234 5.77 -10.86 -14.49
N ALA A 235 5.87 -11.76 -13.49
CA ALA A 235 4.76 -12.67 -13.15
C ALA A 235 3.48 -11.90 -12.82
N SER A 236 3.59 -10.82 -12.05
CA SER A 236 2.45 -9.98 -11.68
C SER A 236 1.87 -9.25 -12.88
N GLN A 237 2.70 -8.59 -13.70
CA GLN A 237 2.27 -7.83 -14.88
C GLN A 237 1.68 -8.75 -15.96
N LEU A 238 2.28 -9.91 -16.18
CA LEU A 238 1.77 -10.89 -17.12
C LEU A 238 0.38 -11.40 -16.69
N ALA A 239 0.20 -11.72 -15.41
CA ALA A 239 -1.11 -12.14 -14.89
C ALA A 239 -2.18 -11.05 -15.04
N LEU A 240 -1.85 -9.78 -14.77
CA LEU A 240 -2.76 -8.65 -14.97
C LEU A 240 -3.09 -8.45 -16.47
N ALA A 241 -2.09 -8.53 -17.35
CA ALA A 241 -2.29 -8.41 -18.78
C ALA A 241 -3.17 -9.54 -19.35
N MET A 242 -3.02 -10.78 -18.83
CA MET A 242 -3.88 -11.93 -19.18
C MET A 242 -5.33 -11.71 -18.74
N VAL A 243 -5.56 -11.21 -17.52
CA VAL A 243 -6.91 -10.84 -17.03
C VAL A 243 -7.52 -9.79 -17.94
N ARG A 244 -6.76 -8.75 -18.29
CA ARG A 244 -7.19 -7.68 -19.20
C ARG A 244 -7.53 -8.21 -20.60
N ALA A 245 -6.67 -9.06 -21.17
CA ALA A 245 -6.93 -9.68 -22.47
C ALA A 245 -8.23 -10.49 -22.47
N ASN A 246 -8.45 -11.30 -21.42
CA ASN A 246 -9.69 -12.07 -21.26
C ASN A 246 -10.92 -11.17 -21.09
N MET A 247 -10.80 -10.06 -20.35
CA MET A 247 -11.92 -9.10 -20.23
C MET A 247 -12.27 -8.45 -21.56
N ARG A 248 -11.28 -8.16 -22.41
CA ARG A 248 -11.49 -7.62 -23.75
C ARG A 248 -12.20 -8.61 -24.69
N THR A 249 -11.97 -9.92 -24.54
CA THR A 249 -12.66 -10.95 -25.35
C THR A 249 -14.14 -11.10 -25.00
N LEU A 250 -14.59 -10.62 -23.81
CA LEU A 250 -16.00 -10.67 -23.42
C LEU A 250 -16.93 -9.73 -24.22
N GLY A 251 -16.39 -9.06 -25.23
CA GLY A 251 -17.14 -8.19 -26.13
C GLY A 251 -17.69 -6.93 -25.47
N GLY A 252 -17.35 -5.77 -26.01
CA GLY A 252 -17.95 -4.48 -25.69
C GLY A 252 -18.97 -4.07 -26.77
N ILE A 253 -19.61 -2.95 -26.54
CA ILE A 253 -20.51 -2.32 -27.51
C ILE A 253 -19.83 -1.02 -27.94
N SER A 254 -19.42 -0.92 -29.22
CA SER A 254 -18.88 0.33 -29.76
C SER A 254 -19.94 1.44 -29.68
N ARG A 255 -19.56 2.56 -29.07
CA ARG A 255 -20.44 3.72 -28.84
C ARG A 255 -19.87 4.96 -29.49
N THR A 256 -20.36 5.25 -30.69
CA THR A 256 -19.92 6.40 -31.51
C THR A 256 -21.09 7.33 -31.80
N PRO A 257 -21.69 7.99 -30.78
CA PRO A 257 -22.78 8.94 -31.00
C PRO A 257 -22.26 10.25 -31.65
N SER A 258 -23.16 11.16 -31.98
CA SER A 258 -22.78 12.46 -32.55
C SER A 258 -22.02 13.36 -31.60
N GLY A 259 -22.08 13.08 -30.30
CA GLY A 259 -21.51 13.89 -29.21
C GLY A 259 -22.33 15.13 -28.88
N ALA A 260 -23.57 15.22 -29.33
CA ALA A 260 -24.43 16.38 -29.10
C ALA A 260 -24.76 16.53 -27.60
N LEU A 261 -25.08 15.43 -26.92
CA LEU A 261 -25.41 15.45 -25.51
C LEU A 261 -24.19 15.80 -24.63
N GLN A 262 -23.03 15.25 -24.97
CA GLN A 262 -21.76 15.58 -24.29
C GLN A 262 -21.43 17.09 -24.46
N ARG A 263 -21.56 17.65 -25.67
CA ARG A 263 -21.36 19.08 -25.90
C ARG A 263 -22.37 19.93 -25.13
N ALA A 264 -23.63 19.49 -25.01
CA ALA A 264 -24.66 20.19 -24.22
C ALA A 264 -24.28 20.23 -22.73
N VAL A 265 -23.79 19.13 -22.17
CA VAL A 265 -23.27 19.07 -20.79
C VAL A 265 -22.09 20.02 -20.61
N ILE A 266 -21.10 19.98 -21.50
CA ILE A 266 -19.91 20.84 -21.42
C ILE A 266 -20.29 22.31 -21.53
N LYS A 267 -21.21 22.67 -22.42
CA LYS A 267 -21.72 24.04 -22.60
C LYS A 267 -22.50 24.55 -21.36
N ALA A 268 -23.12 23.64 -20.60
CA ALA A 268 -23.87 23.98 -19.40
C ALA A 268 -22.96 24.28 -18.18
N LEU A 269 -21.64 23.94 -18.25
CA LEU A 269 -20.68 24.21 -17.19
C LEU A 269 -20.50 25.73 -16.98
N PRO A 270 -20.31 26.19 -15.73
CA PRO A 270 -20.03 27.59 -15.42
C PRO A 270 -18.54 27.97 -15.62
N PHE A 271 -17.71 27.08 -16.17
CA PHE A 271 -16.27 27.23 -16.38
C PHE A 271 -15.83 26.43 -17.61
N GLU A 272 -14.64 26.73 -18.12
CA GLU A 272 -14.02 25.98 -19.21
C GLU A 272 -13.29 24.74 -18.68
N LEU A 273 -13.21 23.68 -19.50
CA LEU A 273 -12.45 22.49 -19.18
C LEU A 273 -10.95 22.80 -19.16
N THR A 274 -10.22 22.19 -18.23
CA THR A 274 -8.76 22.20 -18.26
C THR A 274 -8.22 21.26 -19.37
N GLY A 275 -6.94 21.45 -19.76
CA GLY A 275 -6.29 20.61 -20.78
C GLY A 275 -6.32 19.12 -20.41
N SER A 276 -6.03 18.79 -19.16
CA SER A 276 -6.06 17.38 -18.68
C SER A 276 -7.48 16.79 -18.63
N GLN A 277 -8.51 17.60 -18.32
CA GLN A 277 -9.91 17.15 -18.40
C GLN A 277 -10.33 16.86 -19.84
N ALA A 278 -9.99 17.75 -20.78
CA ALA A 278 -10.28 17.56 -22.21
C ALA A 278 -9.57 16.33 -22.77
N THR A 279 -8.31 16.10 -22.41
CA THR A 279 -7.54 14.92 -22.76
C THR A 279 -8.18 13.63 -22.20
N ALA A 280 -8.56 13.63 -20.93
CA ALA A 280 -9.20 12.48 -20.31
C ALA A 280 -10.56 12.14 -20.95
N ILE A 281 -11.36 13.15 -21.30
CA ILE A 281 -12.63 12.95 -22.04
C ILE A 281 -12.36 12.33 -23.40
N LYS A 282 -11.33 12.80 -24.12
CA LYS A 282 -10.95 12.24 -25.42
C LYS A 282 -10.53 10.78 -25.32
N GLU A 283 -9.65 10.45 -24.37
CA GLU A 283 -9.20 9.07 -24.11
C GLU A 283 -10.36 8.14 -23.77
N ILE A 284 -11.33 8.59 -22.96
CA ILE A 284 -12.53 7.83 -22.62
C ILE A 284 -13.41 7.63 -23.85
N ASN A 285 -13.59 8.65 -24.68
CA ASN A 285 -14.39 8.55 -25.91
C ASN A 285 -13.76 7.59 -26.92
N GLU A 286 -12.41 7.56 -27.04
CA GLU A 286 -11.68 6.61 -27.86
C GLU A 286 -11.90 5.17 -27.38
N ASP A 287 -11.82 4.91 -26.07
CA ASP A 287 -12.12 3.59 -25.50
C ASP A 287 -13.59 3.16 -25.74
N LEU A 288 -14.55 4.07 -25.55
CA LEU A 288 -15.97 3.79 -25.78
C LEU A 288 -16.32 3.50 -27.24
N ALA A 289 -15.49 3.98 -28.17
CA ALA A 289 -15.64 3.71 -29.61
C ALA A 289 -15.14 2.30 -29.99
N GLU A 290 -14.28 1.69 -29.20
CA GLU A 290 -13.76 0.35 -29.44
C GLU A 290 -14.85 -0.72 -29.21
N PRO A 291 -14.79 -1.87 -29.91
CA PRO A 291 -15.73 -3.00 -29.69
C PRO A 291 -15.35 -3.83 -28.45
N THR A 292 -14.59 -3.27 -27.54
CA THR A 292 -14.13 -3.89 -26.28
C THR A 292 -14.67 -3.12 -25.09
N ARG A 293 -14.84 -3.79 -23.94
CA ARG A 293 -15.27 -3.12 -22.71
C ARG A 293 -14.20 -2.18 -22.21
N MET A 294 -14.58 -0.95 -21.94
CA MET A 294 -13.70 0.00 -21.25
C MET A 294 -13.58 -0.36 -19.77
N LEU A 295 -12.36 -0.39 -19.28
CA LEU A 295 -12.04 -0.43 -17.85
C LEU A 295 -10.95 0.61 -17.59
N ARG A 296 -11.34 1.80 -17.09
CA ARG A 296 -10.42 2.94 -16.97
C ARG A 296 -10.44 3.54 -15.58
N LEU A 297 -9.26 3.93 -15.09
CA LEU A 297 -9.06 4.66 -13.84
C LEU A 297 -8.87 6.14 -14.14
N LEU A 298 -9.73 7.00 -13.60
CA LEU A 298 -9.61 8.45 -13.62
C LEU A 298 -9.02 8.95 -12.30
N GLN A 299 -7.77 9.33 -12.34
CA GLN A 299 -7.06 9.89 -11.19
C GLN A 299 -7.02 11.41 -11.22
N GLY A 300 -7.12 12.02 -10.06
CA GLY A 300 -6.94 13.46 -9.93
C GLY A 300 -7.09 13.90 -8.49
N ASP A 301 -6.45 14.98 -8.16
CA ASP A 301 -6.51 15.58 -6.83
C ASP A 301 -7.95 15.94 -6.42
N VAL A 302 -8.13 16.20 -5.12
CA VAL A 302 -9.43 16.66 -4.60
C VAL A 302 -9.85 17.92 -5.35
N GLY A 303 -11.04 17.85 -5.98
CA GLY A 303 -11.58 18.94 -6.76
C GLY A 303 -10.93 19.19 -8.12
N ALA A 304 -10.18 18.27 -8.69
CA ALA A 304 -9.68 18.32 -10.07
C ALA A 304 -10.81 18.22 -11.14
N GLY A 305 -12.07 18.06 -10.72
CA GLY A 305 -13.22 18.01 -11.64
C GLY A 305 -13.50 16.63 -12.21
N LYS A 306 -13.11 15.54 -11.54
CA LYS A 306 -13.40 14.15 -11.94
C LYS A 306 -14.87 13.90 -12.27
N THR A 307 -15.77 14.46 -11.45
CA THR A 307 -17.24 14.35 -11.64
C THR A 307 -17.71 14.94 -12.98
N VAL A 308 -17.09 16.02 -13.44
CA VAL A 308 -17.38 16.62 -14.75
C VAL A 308 -16.97 15.71 -15.90
N VAL A 309 -15.76 15.13 -15.81
CA VAL A 309 -15.29 14.17 -16.81
C VAL A 309 -16.19 12.92 -16.84
N ALA A 310 -16.59 12.41 -15.67
CA ALA A 310 -17.50 11.29 -15.55
C ALA A 310 -18.88 11.59 -16.16
N LEU A 311 -19.44 12.78 -15.91
CA LEU A 311 -20.73 13.19 -16.49
C LEU A 311 -20.63 13.33 -18.01
N ALA A 312 -19.53 13.87 -18.52
CA ALA A 312 -19.28 13.98 -19.96
C ALA A 312 -19.17 12.59 -20.64
N ALA A 313 -18.52 11.61 -19.97
CA ALA A 313 -18.45 10.23 -20.43
C ALA A 313 -19.81 9.52 -20.39
N LEU A 314 -20.58 9.72 -19.31
CA LEU A 314 -21.96 9.19 -19.20
C LEU A 314 -22.87 9.78 -20.28
N ALA A 315 -22.75 11.06 -20.58
CA ALA A 315 -23.54 11.70 -21.65
C ALA A 315 -23.26 11.07 -23.04
N GLN A 316 -22.00 10.68 -23.31
CA GLN A 316 -21.62 9.97 -24.53
C GLN A 316 -22.35 8.62 -24.65
N VAL A 317 -22.45 7.88 -23.53
CA VAL A 317 -23.13 6.59 -23.48
C VAL A 317 -24.67 6.76 -23.55
N ILE A 318 -25.23 7.73 -22.84
CA ILE A 318 -26.68 8.00 -22.82
C ILE A 318 -27.17 8.41 -24.20
N GLU A 319 -26.39 9.14 -24.98
CA GLU A 319 -26.76 9.53 -26.36
C GLU A 319 -26.96 8.30 -27.29
N THR A 320 -26.37 7.14 -26.94
CA THR A 320 -26.60 5.88 -27.68
C THR A 320 -27.86 5.12 -27.25
N GLY A 321 -28.69 5.69 -26.36
CA GLY A 321 -29.90 5.05 -25.82
C GLY A 321 -29.62 4.06 -24.68
N ALA A 322 -28.41 4.07 -24.13
CA ALA A 322 -28.06 3.27 -22.96
C ALA A 322 -28.20 4.10 -21.66
N GLN A 323 -28.28 3.40 -20.52
CA GLN A 323 -28.37 4.01 -19.20
C GLN A 323 -26.99 4.08 -18.53
N GLY A 324 -26.80 5.11 -17.70
CA GLY A 324 -25.62 5.29 -16.86
C GLY A 324 -25.92 5.11 -15.38
N ALA A 325 -24.91 4.65 -14.62
CA ALA A 325 -24.98 4.61 -13.16
C ALA A 325 -23.72 5.22 -12.55
N LEU A 326 -23.88 6.07 -11.52
CA LEU A 326 -22.79 6.60 -10.71
C LEU A 326 -22.95 6.11 -9.28
N MET A 327 -21.95 5.37 -8.82
CA MET A 327 -21.88 4.84 -7.48
C MET A 327 -20.95 5.67 -6.59
N ALA A 328 -21.47 6.12 -5.45
CA ALA A 328 -20.71 6.77 -4.40
C ALA A 328 -20.63 5.85 -3.15
N PRO A 329 -19.53 5.91 -2.36
CA PRO A 329 -19.34 5.06 -1.20
C PRO A 329 -20.28 5.37 -0.03
N THR A 330 -20.77 6.60 0.05
CA THR A 330 -21.67 7.06 1.12
C THR A 330 -22.89 7.78 0.57
N GLU A 331 -23.97 7.81 1.35
CA GLU A 331 -25.19 8.51 0.98
C GLU A 331 -24.98 10.03 0.82
N ILE A 332 -24.15 10.62 1.67
CA ILE A 332 -23.83 12.05 1.60
C ILE A 332 -23.16 12.39 0.26
N LEU A 333 -22.20 11.57 -0.18
CA LEU A 333 -21.56 11.75 -1.49
C LEU A 333 -22.53 11.54 -2.65
N ALA A 334 -23.41 10.53 -2.55
CA ALA A 334 -24.42 10.29 -3.58
C ALA A 334 -25.34 11.51 -3.75
N ARG A 335 -25.82 12.08 -2.63
CA ARG A 335 -26.63 13.31 -2.63
C ARG A 335 -25.87 14.51 -3.17
N GLN A 336 -24.59 14.63 -2.87
CA GLN A 336 -23.74 15.69 -3.40
C GLN A 336 -23.55 15.56 -4.92
N HIS A 337 -23.22 14.37 -5.42
CA HIS A 337 -23.11 14.15 -6.86
C HIS A 337 -24.44 14.45 -7.55
N TYR A 338 -25.55 13.98 -7.00
CA TYR A 338 -26.88 14.28 -7.52
C TYR A 338 -27.14 15.78 -7.59
N ALA A 339 -26.95 16.51 -6.50
CA ALA A 339 -27.19 17.95 -6.42
C ALA A 339 -26.28 18.76 -7.37
N SER A 340 -25.03 18.34 -7.56
CA SER A 340 -24.08 19.01 -8.47
C SER A 340 -24.35 18.71 -9.94
N MET A 341 -24.84 17.51 -10.26
CA MET A 341 -25.12 17.09 -11.63
C MET A 341 -26.52 17.54 -12.11
N LEU A 342 -27.49 17.66 -11.20
CA LEU A 342 -28.88 17.95 -11.55
C LEU A 342 -29.05 19.17 -12.47
N PRO A 343 -28.49 20.37 -12.16
CA PRO A 343 -28.67 21.53 -13.03
C PRO A 343 -27.99 21.38 -14.40
N LEU A 344 -26.96 20.55 -14.50
CA LEU A 344 -26.28 20.26 -15.77
C LEU A 344 -27.10 19.26 -16.61
N CYS A 345 -27.64 18.23 -15.94
CA CYS A 345 -28.51 17.22 -16.55
C CYS A 345 -29.81 17.84 -17.09
N GLU A 346 -30.47 18.71 -16.30
CA GLU A 346 -31.66 19.42 -16.72
C GLU A 346 -31.45 20.25 -17.98
N LYS A 347 -30.32 21.02 -18.02
CA LYS A 347 -29.99 21.83 -19.21
C LYS A 347 -29.64 20.97 -20.44
N ALA A 348 -29.10 19.78 -20.22
CA ALA A 348 -28.76 18.85 -21.30
C ALA A 348 -29.92 17.92 -21.68
N GLY A 349 -31.02 17.88 -20.92
CA GLY A 349 -32.15 17.00 -21.16
C GLY A 349 -31.94 15.56 -20.70
N ILE A 350 -31.05 15.31 -19.72
CA ILE A 350 -30.79 14.01 -19.13
C ILE A 350 -31.69 13.79 -17.91
N ARG A 351 -32.43 12.71 -17.87
CA ARG A 351 -33.31 12.33 -16.76
C ARG A 351 -32.50 11.68 -15.64
N LEU A 352 -32.16 12.49 -14.63
CA LEU A 352 -31.33 12.09 -13.49
C LEU A 352 -32.18 11.65 -12.30
N ALA A 353 -31.85 10.52 -11.67
CA ALA A 353 -32.47 10.06 -10.42
C ALA A 353 -31.44 9.78 -9.32
N LEU A 354 -31.89 9.89 -8.06
CA LEU A 354 -31.12 9.49 -6.88
C LEU A 354 -31.73 8.25 -6.25
N MET A 355 -30.92 7.24 -5.89
CA MET A 355 -31.36 6.03 -5.23
C MET A 355 -30.43 5.68 -4.06
N THR A 356 -30.96 5.76 -2.84
CA THR A 356 -30.19 5.58 -1.60
C THR A 356 -30.82 4.54 -0.66
N GLY A 357 -30.08 4.17 0.40
CA GLY A 357 -30.58 3.24 1.40
C GLY A 357 -31.72 3.78 2.28
N LYS A 358 -31.92 5.12 2.33
CA LYS A 358 -33.02 5.76 3.10
C LYS A 358 -34.30 5.88 2.31
N ASP A 359 -34.31 5.54 1.03
CA ASP A 359 -35.56 5.55 0.24
C ASP A 359 -36.56 4.57 0.82
N THR A 360 -37.82 5.00 0.93
CA THR A 360 -38.93 4.12 1.33
C THR A 360 -39.09 2.99 0.32
N GLN A 361 -39.61 1.85 0.75
CA GLN A 361 -39.85 0.72 -0.16
C GLN A 361 -40.71 1.13 -1.38
N LYS A 362 -41.66 2.05 -1.19
CA LYS A 362 -42.51 2.56 -2.27
C LYS A 362 -41.73 3.40 -3.27
N GLU A 363 -40.91 4.33 -2.80
CA GLU A 363 -40.07 5.17 -3.67
C GLU A 363 -39.05 4.34 -4.42
N ARG A 364 -38.43 3.38 -3.74
CA ARG A 364 -37.46 2.46 -4.34
C ARG A 364 -38.11 1.63 -5.45
N ARG A 365 -39.32 1.13 -5.22
CA ARG A 365 -40.07 0.35 -6.21
C ARG A 365 -40.39 1.20 -7.44
N VAL A 366 -40.89 2.42 -7.27
CA VAL A 366 -41.25 3.32 -8.37
C VAL A 366 -40.01 3.63 -9.21
N ARG A 367 -38.90 3.98 -8.58
CA ARG A 367 -37.61 4.27 -9.30
C ARG A 367 -37.10 3.03 -10.02
N GLN A 368 -37.27 1.85 -9.45
CA GLN A 368 -36.88 0.61 -10.10
C GLN A 368 -37.74 0.31 -11.34
N GLU A 369 -39.04 0.50 -11.27
CA GLU A 369 -39.94 0.38 -12.40
C GLU A 369 -39.58 1.39 -13.51
N GLN A 370 -39.20 2.63 -13.15
CA GLN A 370 -38.71 3.66 -14.09
C GLN A 370 -37.39 3.31 -14.74
N LEU A 371 -36.44 2.71 -13.97
CA LEU A 371 -35.16 2.23 -14.52
C LEU A 371 -35.35 1.10 -15.52
N ASP A 372 -36.20 0.14 -15.19
CA ASP A 372 -36.51 -1.00 -16.03
C ASP A 372 -37.31 -0.60 -17.30
N ALA A 373 -38.14 0.46 -17.19
CA ALA A 373 -38.84 1.06 -18.31
C ALA A 373 -37.97 2.00 -19.19
N GLY A 374 -36.73 2.31 -18.78
CA GLY A 374 -35.86 3.25 -19.49
C GLY A 374 -36.32 4.73 -19.36
N GLU A 375 -37.10 5.06 -18.35
CA GLU A 375 -37.54 6.42 -18.06
C GLU A 375 -36.46 7.25 -17.34
N ILE A 376 -35.42 6.61 -16.78
CA ILE A 376 -34.26 7.22 -16.14
C ILE A 376 -33.04 6.94 -17.00
N ASP A 377 -32.32 8.00 -17.40
CA ASP A 377 -31.10 7.91 -18.20
C ASP A 377 -29.85 7.72 -17.33
N LEU A 378 -29.83 8.39 -16.18
CA LEU A 378 -28.69 8.37 -15.24
C LEU A 378 -29.19 8.20 -13.81
N VAL A 379 -28.67 7.22 -13.09
CA VAL A 379 -28.94 7.04 -11.67
C VAL A 379 -27.66 7.25 -10.85
N VAL A 380 -27.78 8.05 -9.79
CA VAL A 380 -26.74 8.22 -8.76
C VAL A 380 -27.17 7.49 -7.50
N GLY A 381 -26.28 6.77 -6.84
CA GLY A 381 -26.63 6.08 -5.60
C GLY A 381 -25.45 5.46 -4.89
N THR A 382 -25.72 4.64 -3.88
CA THR A 382 -24.72 3.88 -3.14
C THR A 382 -24.59 2.45 -3.67
N HIS A 383 -23.80 1.60 -3.01
CA HIS A 383 -23.67 0.18 -3.35
C HIS A 383 -25.01 -0.57 -3.48
N ALA A 384 -26.09 -0.02 -2.94
CA ALA A 384 -27.45 -0.56 -3.09
C ALA A 384 -27.91 -0.66 -4.57
N LEU A 385 -27.36 0.16 -5.48
CA LEU A 385 -27.61 0.08 -6.93
C LEU A 385 -27.21 -1.28 -7.54
N PHE A 386 -26.27 -1.98 -6.92
CA PHE A 386 -25.70 -3.22 -7.45
C PHE A 386 -26.21 -4.48 -6.74
N GLN A 387 -27.12 -4.33 -5.78
CA GLN A 387 -27.82 -5.49 -5.21
C GLN A 387 -28.66 -6.19 -6.29
N GLY A 388 -28.80 -7.50 -6.18
CA GLY A 388 -29.44 -8.34 -7.21
C GLY A 388 -30.85 -7.91 -7.67
N SER A 389 -31.52 -7.10 -6.86
CA SER A 389 -32.88 -6.64 -7.09
C SER A 389 -33.04 -5.42 -8.02
N VAL A 390 -31.95 -4.73 -8.40
CA VAL A 390 -32.04 -3.56 -9.28
C VAL A 390 -31.75 -4.00 -10.73
N ALA A 391 -32.76 -3.87 -11.59
CA ALA A 391 -32.69 -4.12 -13.02
C ALA A 391 -32.57 -2.80 -13.80
N PHE A 392 -31.88 -2.83 -14.92
CA PHE A 392 -31.74 -1.75 -15.88
C PHE A 392 -32.27 -2.24 -17.22
N GLN A 393 -32.94 -1.40 -17.98
CA GLN A 393 -33.35 -1.74 -19.33
C GLN A 393 -32.13 -1.97 -20.24
N ASN A 394 -31.14 -1.06 -20.21
CA ASN A 394 -29.94 -1.12 -21.03
C ASN A 394 -28.78 -0.38 -20.34
N LEU A 395 -28.17 -0.99 -19.31
CA LEU A 395 -27.02 -0.40 -18.63
C LEU A 395 -25.82 -0.41 -19.55
N GLY A 396 -25.29 0.78 -19.88
CA GLY A 396 -24.12 0.93 -20.76
C GLY A 396 -22.82 1.29 -20.04
N MET A 397 -22.92 2.06 -18.97
CA MET A 397 -21.72 2.50 -18.24
C MET A 397 -21.96 2.64 -16.74
N VAL A 398 -20.95 2.25 -15.97
CA VAL A 398 -20.91 2.43 -14.52
C VAL A 398 -19.69 3.29 -14.16
N VAL A 399 -19.94 4.34 -13.37
CA VAL A 399 -18.91 5.14 -12.73
C VAL A 399 -18.85 4.77 -11.25
N VAL A 400 -17.67 4.48 -10.74
CA VAL A 400 -17.41 4.13 -9.33
C VAL A 400 -16.52 5.19 -8.71
N ASP A 401 -17.04 5.91 -7.70
CA ASP A 401 -16.26 6.93 -6.99
C ASP A 401 -15.60 6.35 -5.73
N GLU A 402 -14.37 6.83 -5.41
CA GLU A 402 -13.60 6.46 -4.20
C GLU A 402 -13.36 4.96 -4.02
N GLN A 403 -12.72 4.34 -5.00
CA GLN A 403 -12.57 2.89 -5.13
C GLN A 403 -11.79 2.18 -4.02
N HIS A 404 -10.98 2.83 -3.19
CA HIS A 404 -10.13 2.15 -2.19
C HIS A 404 -10.89 1.30 -1.18
N ARG A 405 -12.23 1.30 -1.23
CA ARG A 405 -13.13 0.43 -0.43
C ARG A 405 -13.71 -0.76 -1.21
N PHE A 406 -13.34 -0.97 -2.50
CA PHE A 406 -13.92 -2.01 -3.36
C PHE A 406 -12.87 -3.03 -3.83
N GLY A 407 -13.08 -4.32 -3.52
CA GLY A 407 -12.23 -5.41 -3.98
C GLY A 407 -12.48 -5.84 -5.44
N VAL A 408 -11.55 -6.61 -6.00
CA VAL A 408 -11.62 -7.16 -7.37
C VAL A 408 -12.93 -7.93 -7.64
N HIS A 409 -13.44 -8.68 -6.64
CA HIS A 409 -14.69 -9.42 -6.75
C HIS A 409 -15.94 -8.56 -6.97
N GLN A 410 -15.96 -7.35 -6.41
CA GLN A 410 -17.08 -6.42 -6.59
C GLN A 410 -17.08 -5.78 -7.98
N ARG A 411 -15.87 -5.55 -8.55
CA ARG A 411 -15.69 -5.09 -9.95
C ARG A 411 -16.22 -6.12 -10.95
N LEU A 412 -15.91 -7.39 -10.74
CA LEU A 412 -16.41 -8.50 -11.57
C LEU A 412 -17.95 -8.65 -11.45
N ALA A 413 -18.53 -8.41 -10.29
CA ALA A 413 -19.99 -8.44 -10.12
C ALA A 413 -20.71 -7.30 -10.86
N LEU A 414 -20.04 -6.14 -11.06
CA LEU A 414 -20.56 -5.01 -11.83
C LEU A 414 -20.61 -5.32 -13.34
N SER A 415 -19.55 -5.95 -13.87
CA SER A 415 -19.51 -6.36 -15.27
C SER A 415 -20.52 -7.48 -15.62
N GLY A 416 -21.07 -8.17 -14.61
CA GLY A 416 -22.10 -9.21 -14.76
C GLY A 416 -23.54 -8.71 -14.89
N LYS A 417 -23.83 -7.39 -14.64
CA LYS A 417 -25.20 -6.84 -14.70
C LYS A 417 -25.69 -6.45 -16.10
N GLY A 418 -24.87 -6.58 -17.13
CA GLY A 418 -25.27 -6.32 -18.52
C GLY A 418 -24.22 -6.84 -19.51
N GLN A 419 -24.64 -7.04 -20.77
CA GLN A 419 -23.69 -7.34 -21.84
C GLN A 419 -22.97 -6.05 -22.26
N GLY A 420 -21.61 -6.02 -22.18
CA GLY A 420 -20.82 -4.90 -22.67
C GLY A 420 -20.86 -3.62 -21.81
N VAL A 421 -21.01 -3.72 -20.48
CA VAL A 421 -21.00 -2.55 -19.57
C VAL A 421 -19.58 -2.01 -19.40
N ASP A 422 -19.41 -0.73 -19.71
CA ASP A 422 -18.18 0.03 -19.53
C ASP A 422 -18.02 0.50 -18.08
N VAL A 423 -16.80 0.52 -17.57
CA VAL A 423 -16.51 0.87 -16.17
C VAL A 423 -15.46 1.98 -16.10
N LEU A 424 -15.84 3.09 -15.49
CA LEU A 424 -14.94 4.18 -15.13
C LEU A 424 -14.82 4.25 -13.61
N VAL A 425 -13.60 4.11 -13.13
CA VAL A 425 -13.28 4.19 -11.71
C VAL A 425 -12.65 5.53 -11.41
N MET A 426 -13.10 6.20 -10.34
CA MET A 426 -12.53 7.48 -9.91
C MET A 426 -11.86 7.34 -8.55
N THR A 427 -10.75 8.08 -8.35
CA THR A 427 -10.11 8.22 -7.04
C THR A 427 -9.69 9.66 -6.79
N ALA A 428 -9.97 10.17 -5.58
CA ALA A 428 -9.55 11.50 -5.16
C ALA A 428 -8.15 11.53 -4.54
N THR A 429 -7.62 10.37 -4.14
CA THR A 429 -6.23 10.25 -3.77
C THR A 429 -5.43 9.92 -5.01
N PRO A 430 -4.47 10.77 -5.41
CA PRO A 430 -3.48 10.35 -6.37
C PRO A 430 -2.79 9.09 -5.86
N ILE A 431 -2.78 8.06 -6.69
CA ILE A 431 -2.09 6.80 -6.39
C ILE A 431 -0.72 6.88 -7.05
N PRO A 432 0.37 6.61 -6.35
CA PRO A 432 1.70 6.56 -6.94
C PRO A 432 1.73 5.70 -8.20
N ARG A 433 2.51 6.11 -9.21
CA ARG A 433 2.58 5.41 -10.49
C ARG A 433 2.87 3.92 -10.34
N THR A 434 3.79 3.58 -9.45
CA THR A 434 4.18 2.21 -9.13
C THR A 434 3.00 1.39 -8.56
N LEU A 435 2.22 1.97 -7.64
CA LEU A 435 1.05 1.29 -7.08
C LEU A 435 -0.07 1.14 -8.12
N VAL A 436 -0.24 2.10 -9.02
CA VAL A 436 -1.19 1.98 -10.15
C VAL A 436 -0.83 0.79 -11.01
N LEU A 437 0.42 0.66 -11.41
CA LEU A 437 0.90 -0.46 -12.21
C LEU A 437 0.76 -1.80 -11.49
N THR A 438 0.93 -1.80 -10.16
CA THR A 438 0.85 -3.02 -9.33
C THR A 438 -0.58 -3.49 -9.09
N CYS A 439 -1.47 -2.56 -8.73
CA CYS A 439 -2.82 -2.87 -8.26
C CYS A 439 -3.89 -2.71 -9.34
N PHE A 440 -3.62 -1.91 -10.37
CA PHE A 440 -4.55 -1.50 -11.40
C PHE A 440 -3.97 -1.67 -12.81
N GLY A 441 -2.97 -2.52 -12.99
CA GLY A 441 -2.35 -2.77 -14.30
C GLY A 441 -3.31 -3.40 -15.33
N ASP A 442 -4.49 -3.84 -14.88
CA ASP A 442 -5.61 -4.27 -15.69
C ASP A 442 -6.44 -3.11 -16.27
N MET A 443 -6.20 -1.85 -15.84
CA MET A 443 -6.95 -0.66 -16.26
C MET A 443 -6.12 0.30 -17.11
N ASP A 444 -6.77 1.00 -18.01
CA ASP A 444 -6.24 2.20 -18.62
C ASP A 444 -6.34 3.38 -17.64
N VAL A 445 -5.46 4.36 -17.73
CA VAL A 445 -5.36 5.41 -16.72
C VAL A 445 -5.38 6.79 -17.36
N SER A 446 -6.33 7.62 -16.95
CA SER A 446 -6.37 9.06 -17.25
C SER A 446 -6.03 9.86 -16.01
N ARG A 447 -5.18 10.88 -16.13
CA ARG A 447 -4.71 11.72 -15.02
C ARG A 447 -5.14 13.17 -15.19
N LEU A 448 -5.80 13.71 -14.17
CA LEU A 448 -6.11 15.15 -14.09
C LEU A 448 -5.01 15.84 -13.31
N THR A 449 -4.05 16.39 -14.01
CA THR A 449 -2.88 17.07 -13.42
C THR A 449 -3.11 18.56 -13.25
N ASP A 450 -4.02 19.16 -14.02
CA ASP A 450 -4.29 20.57 -13.97
C ASP A 450 -5.23 20.94 -12.83
N LYS A 451 -5.00 22.08 -12.21
CA LYS A 451 -5.95 22.68 -11.27
C LYS A 451 -6.95 23.54 -12.02
N PRO A 452 -8.26 23.47 -11.71
CA PRO A 452 -9.26 24.34 -12.29
C PRO A 452 -8.88 25.82 -12.14
N ALA A 453 -9.22 26.63 -13.16
CA ALA A 453 -8.92 28.06 -13.17
C ALA A 453 -9.49 28.77 -11.92
N GLY A 454 -8.75 29.75 -11.38
CA GLY A 454 -9.16 30.50 -10.19
C GLY A 454 -8.72 29.92 -8.85
N ARG A 455 -8.26 28.68 -8.78
CA ARG A 455 -7.75 28.10 -7.53
C ARG A 455 -6.38 28.63 -7.14
N LYS A 456 -6.28 29.12 -5.90
CA LYS A 456 -5.02 29.56 -5.32
C LYS A 456 -4.34 28.42 -4.56
N PRO A 457 -2.99 28.38 -4.54
CA PRO A 457 -2.27 27.43 -3.70
C PRO A 457 -2.66 27.59 -2.22
N ILE A 458 -2.82 26.49 -1.51
CA ILE A 458 -3.13 26.51 -0.08
C ILE A 458 -1.81 26.69 0.68
N LYS A 459 -1.73 27.78 1.48
CA LYS A 459 -0.58 28.03 2.33
C LYS A 459 -0.58 27.07 3.51
N THR A 460 0.37 26.14 3.56
CA THR A 460 0.49 25.18 4.65
C THR A 460 1.60 25.61 5.62
N VAL A 461 1.30 25.59 6.92
CA VAL A 461 2.26 25.90 8.00
C VAL A 461 2.19 24.86 9.08
N SER A 462 3.35 24.50 9.68
CA SER A 462 3.42 23.63 10.86
C SER A 462 3.75 24.46 12.10
N VAL A 463 3.01 24.23 13.19
CA VAL A 463 3.11 25.00 14.44
C VAL A 463 3.08 24.03 15.62
N SER A 464 3.95 24.26 16.64
CA SER A 464 3.89 23.47 17.88
C SER A 464 2.55 23.68 18.60
N LEU A 465 2.01 22.61 19.19
CA LEU A 465 0.85 22.66 20.07
C LEU A 465 1.04 23.60 21.26
N ASP A 466 2.27 23.89 21.67
CA ASP A 466 2.56 24.88 22.73
C ASP A 466 2.09 26.29 22.38
N ARG A 467 1.86 26.57 21.09
CA ARG A 467 1.35 27.85 20.57
C ARG A 467 -0.15 27.81 20.25
N LEU A 468 -0.89 26.87 20.83
CA LEU A 468 -2.32 26.69 20.56
C LEU A 468 -3.14 27.95 20.79
N ASP A 469 -2.91 28.66 21.90
CA ASP A 469 -3.66 29.87 22.25
C ASP A 469 -3.45 30.98 21.21
N GLU A 470 -2.26 31.11 20.65
CA GLU A 470 -1.98 32.04 19.54
C GLU A 470 -2.80 31.66 18.29
N ILE A 471 -2.89 30.39 17.98
CA ILE A 471 -3.68 29.91 16.82
C ILE A 471 -5.17 30.16 17.05
N ILE A 472 -5.69 29.90 18.25
CA ILE A 472 -7.08 30.19 18.60
C ILE A 472 -7.37 31.70 18.45
N GLY A 473 -6.46 32.56 18.89
CA GLY A 473 -6.58 34.01 18.72
C GLY A 473 -6.61 34.44 17.25
N ARG A 474 -5.73 33.87 16.41
CA ARG A 474 -5.72 34.13 14.96
C ARG A 474 -6.99 33.62 14.25
N VAL A 475 -7.50 32.46 14.66
CA VAL A 475 -8.77 31.91 14.19
C VAL A 475 -9.91 32.86 14.59
N GLY A 476 -9.92 33.39 15.80
CA GLY A 476 -10.89 34.38 16.25
C GLY A 476 -10.91 35.61 15.36
N SER A 477 -9.75 36.15 14.99
CA SER A 477 -9.63 37.27 14.04
C SER A 477 -10.17 36.92 12.66
N ALA A 478 -9.83 35.75 12.13
CA ALA A 478 -10.30 35.28 10.82
C ALA A 478 -11.83 35.11 10.76
N ILE A 479 -12.41 34.61 11.86
CA ILE A 479 -13.87 34.51 12.00
C ILE A 479 -14.56 35.89 12.00
N ALA A 480 -13.96 36.85 12.68
CA ALA A 480 -14.44 38.25 12.68
C ALA A 480 -14.45 38.82 11.26
N ASP A 481 -13.47 38.47 10.41
CA ASP A 481 -13.39 38.77 8.99
C ASP A 481 -14.35 37.93 8.12
N GLY A 482 -15.21 37.13 8.73
CA GLY A 482 -16.23 36.32 8.03
C GLY A 482 -15.72 35.01 7.42
N GLN A 483 -14.53 34.58 7.77
CA GLN A 483 -13.98 33.29 7.28
C GLN A 483 -14.57 32.12 8.05
N LYS A 484 -14.64 30.96 7.39
CA LYS A 484 -15.05 29.68 8.01
C LYS A 484 -13.84 28.77 8.22
N VAL A 485 -13.84 28.04 9.32
CA VAL A 485 -12.72 27.25 9.80
C VAL A 485 -13.14 25.82 10.06
N TYR A 486 -12.43 24.87 9.47
CA TYR A 486 -12.42 23.47 9.90
C TYR A 486 -11.38 23.28 11.00
N TRP A 487 -11.77 22.59 12.07
CA TRP A 487 -10.87 22.19 13.14
C TRP A 487 -10.92 20.67 13.31
N VAL A 488 -9.86 19.98 12.93
CA VAL A 488 -9.79 18.53 12.89
C VAL A 488 -8.99 17.99 14.06
N CYS A 489 -9.60 17.10 14.85
CA CYS A 489 -8.95 16.38 15.93
C CYS A 489 -8.68 14.92 15.53
N PRO A 490 -7.54 14.32 15.91
CA PRO A 490 -7.24 12.92 15.58
C PRO A 490 -8.16 11.97 16.37
N LEU A 491 -8.35 10.76 15.81
CA LEU A 491 -8.84 9.60 16.55
C LEU A 491 -7.63 8.78 17.00
N VAL A 492 -7.60 8.33 18.28
CA VAL A 492 -6.58 7.43 18.80
C VAL A 492 -7.16 6.02 18.80
N GLU A 493 -6.56 5.08 18.09
CA GLU A 493 -7.10 3.72 17.88
C GLU A 493 -7.26 2.90 19.17
N GLU A 494 -6.58 3.26 20.25
CA GLU A 494 -6.58 2.47 21.49
C GLU A 494 -7.79 2.70 22.42
N SER A 495 -8.56 3.78 22.24
CA SER A 495 -9.74 4.04 23.06
C SER A 495 -10.71 5.07 22.46
N GLU A 496 -11.68 4.61 21.68
CA GLU A 496 -12.76 5.46 21.11
C GLU A 496 -13.49 6.33 22.16
N LYS A 497 -13.46 5.98 23.43
CA LYS A 497 -14.09 6.78 24.50
C LYS A 497 -13.23 7.97 24.92
N ILE A 498 -11.92 7.83 24.92
CA ILE A 498 -10.97 8.91 25.27
C ILE A 498 -10.95 9.95 24.17
N ASP A 499 -11.01 9.53 22.92
CA ASP A 499 -10.99 10.41 21.75
C ASP A 499 -12.23 11.28 21.64
N LEU A 500 -13.39 10.72 21.95
CA LEU A 500 -14.63 11.46 21.96
C LEU A 500 -14.60 12.57 23.00
N ALA A 501 -14.13 12.25 24.21
CA ALA A 501 -13.96 13.25 25.29
C ALA A 501 -13.00 14.37 24.87
N ALA A 502 -11.90 14.04 24.19
CA ALA A 502 -10.93 15.03 23.70
C ALA A 502 -11.52 15.99 22.66
N VAL A 503 -12.34 15.48 21.72
CA VAL A 503 -13.01 16.31 20.70
C VAL A 503 -14.08 17.21 21.32
N GLU A 504 -14.88 16.68 22.25
CA GLU A 504 -15.87 17.45 22.99
C GLU A 504 -15.24 18.50 23.90
N ASP A 505 -14.10 18.20 24.53
CA ASP A 505 -13.31 19.17 25.29
C ASP A 505 -12.79 20.28 24.39
N ARG A 506 -12.23 19.93 23.22
CA ARG A 506 -11.78 20.92 22.24
C ARG A 506 -12.92 21.83 21.77
N HIS A 507 -14.08 21.25 21.51
CA HIS A 507 -15.28 21.99 21.16
C HIS A 507 -15.64 23.02 22.24
N ARG A 508 -15.71 22.61 23.52
CA ARG A 508 -16.00 23.50 24.66
C ARG A 508 -14.95 24.61 24.82
N VAL A 509 -13.66 24.28 24.68
CA VAL A 509 -12.57 25.25 24.75
C VAL A 509 -12.70 26.32 23.64
N LEU A 510 -13.02 25.90 22.42
CA LEU A 510 -13.16 26.82 21.29
C LEU A 510 -14.41 27.71 21.44
N GLU A 511 -15.56 27.15 21.88
CA GLU A 511 -16.76 27.95 22.16
C GLU A 511 -16.49 29.04 23.21
N HIS A 512 -15.80 28.66 24.29
CA HIS A 512 -15.48 29.61 25.35
C HIS A 512 -14.48 30.68 24.87
N ALA A 513 -13.41 30.29 24.19
CA ALA A 513 -12.36 31.18 23.74
C ALA A 513 -12.84 32.14 22.64
N LEU A 514 -13.63 31.64 21.69
CA LEU A 514 -14.13 32.42 20.55
C LEU A 514 -15.42 33.19 20.88
N ARG A 515 -16.07 32.90 21.99
CA ARG A 515 -17.37 33.47 22.42
C ARG A 515 -18.43 33.40 21.32
N GLN A 516 -18.42 32.32 20.57
CA GLN A 516 -19.33 32.04 19.47
C GLN A 516 -19.73 30.57 19.50
N ARG A 517 -20.92 30.28 18.93
CA ARG A 517 -21.35 28.88 18.75
C ARG A 517 -20.46 28.18 17.73
N VAL A 518 -20.04 26.97 18.06
CA VAL A 518 -19.21 26.10 17.25
C VAL A 518 -20.01 24.84 16.90
N SER A 519 -19.94 24.39 15.66
CA SER A 519 -20.53 23.09 15.27
C SER A 519 -19.57 21.95 15.60
N LEU A 520 -20.14 20.80 15.98
CA LEU A 520 -19.41 19.56 16.28
C LEU A 520 -19.90 18.42 15.40
N VAL A 521 -18.96 17.65 14.81
CA VAL A 521 -19.27 16.43 14.04
C VAL A 521 -18.29 15.31 14.37
N HIS A 522 -18.80 14.17 14.82
CA HIS A 522 -18.00 12.98 15.10
C HIS A 522 -18.76 11.67 14.76
N GLY A 523 -18.04 10.54 14.77
CA GLY A 523 -18.53 9.25 14.27
C GLY A 523 -19.84 8.75 14.91
N ARG A 524 -20.04 9.03 16.23
CA ARG A 524 -21.18 8.52 17.02
C ARG A 524 -22.47 9.34 16.89
N MET A 525 -22.42 10.52 16.31
CA MET A 525 -23.64 11.30 16.08
C MET A 525 -24.56 10.59 15.09
N SER A 526 -25.85 10.74 15.28
CA SER A 526 -26.84 10.31 14.30
C SER A 526 -26.66 11.06 12.96
N ALA A 527 -27.21 10.50 11.91
CA ALA A 527 -27.15 11.15 10.60
C ALA A 527 -27.84 12.53 10.62
N GLU A 528 -28.94 12.66 11.34
CA GLU A 528 -29.71 13.89 11.48
C GLU A 528 -28.93 14.98 12.22
N GLU A 529 -28.24 14.62 13.31
CA GLU A 529 -27.37 15.56 14.05
C GLU A 529 -26.19 16.02 13.20
N LYS A 530 -25.56 15.12 12.44
CA LYS A 530 -24.49 15.47 11.50
C LYS A 530 -24.97 16.43 10.42
N ASP A 531 -26.13 16.14 9.82
CA ASP A 531 -26.73 16.96 8.77
C ASP A 531 -27.09 18.34 9.30
N ALA A 532 -27.63 18.44 10.53
CA ALA A 532 -27.93 19.71 11.17
C ALA A 532 -26.67 20.55 11.45
N ALA A 533 -25.64 19.97 12.07
CA ALA A 533 -24.38 20.65 12.34
C ALA A 533 -23.69 21.16 11.06
N MET A 534 -23.75 20.36 10.00
CA MET A 534 -23.22 20.72 8.70
C MET A 534 -24.04 21.83 8.01
N SER A 535 -25.36 21.80 8.13
CA SER A 535 -26.23 22.85 7.62
C SER A 535 -25.96 24.19 8.32
N ASP A 536 -25.81 24.18 9.65
CA ASP A 536 -25.46 25.37 10.45
C ASP A 536 -24.10 25.97 10.00
N PHE A 537 -23.11 25.11 9.75
CA PHE A 537 -21.80 25.55 9.24
C PHE A 537 -21.89 26.05 7.79
N LYS A 538 -22.61 25.36 6.92
CA LYS A 538 -22.78 25.75 5.52
C LYS A 538 -23.54 27.06 5.38
N SER A 539 -24.60 27.29 6.15
CA SER A 539 -25.38 28.52 6.16
C SER A 539 -24.61 29.70 6.79
N GLY A 540 -23.55 29.41 7.56
CA GLY A 540 -22.74 30.41 8.27
C GLY A 540 -23.32 30.79 9.64
N LEU A 541 -24.31 30.06 10.16
CA LEU A 541 -24.81 30.20 11.53
C LEU A 541 -23.69 29.90 12.53
N THR A 542 -22.84 28.94 12.20
CA THR A 542 -21.56 28.70 12.88
C THR A 542 -20.41 28.94 11.91
N LYS A 543 -19.30 29.49 12.42
CA LYS A 543 -18.09 29.79 11.61
C LYS A 543 -16.97 28.79 11.81
N VAL A 544 -17.06 27.94 12.83
CA VAL A 544 -16.11 26.88 13.15
C VAL A 544 -16.84 25.55 13.18
N LEU A 545 -16.27 24.55 12.55
CA LEU A 545 -16.68 23.16 12.64
C LEU A 545 -15.55 22.35 13.22
N VAL A 546 -15.75 21.83 14.43
CA VAL A 546 -14.87 20.84 15.07
C VAL A 546 -15.28 19.46 14.62
N ALA A 547 -14.34 18.65 14.18
CA ALA A 547 -14.65 17.30 13.78
C ALA A 547 -13.49 16.33 13.96
N THR A 548 -13.82 15.05 13.98
CA THR A 548 -12.85 13.96 13.82
C THR A 548 -12.55 13.73 12.33
N THR A 549 -11.79 12.70 11.99
CA THR A 549 -11.48 12.27 10.61
C THR A 549 -12.73 11.98 9.75
N VAL A 550 -13.93 11.93 10.32
CA VAL A 550 -15.20 11.78 9.58
C VAL A 550 -15.39 12.84 8.49
N ILE A 551 -14.70 14.00 8.60
CA ILE A 551 -14.66 15.03 7.56
C ILE A 551 -13.92 14.59 6.28
N GLU A 552 -13.10 13.55 6.34
CA GLU A 552 -12.43 13.02 5.13
C GLU A 552 -13.45 12.67 4.02
N VAL A 553 -14.69 12.38 4.37
CA VAL A 553 -15.72 11.92 3.43
C VAL A 553 -16.88 12.91 3.37
N GLY A 554 -16.95 13.65 2.27
CA GLY A 554 -18.23 14.05 1.71
C GLY A 554 -18.80 15.44 1.99
N VAL A 555 -18.10 16.39 2.62
CA VAL A 555 -18.71 17.72 2.80
C VAL A 555 -17.93 18.83 2.11
N ASP A 556 -18.57 19.50 1.17
CA ASP A 556 -18.03 20.65 0.44
C ASP A 556 -18.64 21.96 0.94
N VAL A 557 -17.79 22.83 1.48
CA VAL A 557 -18.14 24.20 1.87
C VAL A 557 -17.15 25.16 1.20
N PRO A 558 -17.46 25.68 0.00
CA PRO A 558 -16.53 26.44 -0.83
C PRO A 558 -15.96 27.71 -0.17
N ASP A 559 -16.67 28.29 0.78
CA ASP A 559 -16.29 29.48 1.53
C ASP A 559 -15.49 29.19 2.82
N ALA A 560 -15.19 27.93 3.12
CA ALA A 560 -14.25 27.57 4.16
C ALA A 560 -12.81 27.75 3.66
N THR A 561 -12.06 28.62 4.34
CA THR A 561 -10.73 29.07 3.91
C THR A 561 -9.59 28.62 4.84
N ILE A 562 -9.91 28.15 6.02
CA ILE A 562 -8.92 27.73 7.02
C ILE A 562 -9.22 26.29 7.46
N ILE A 563 -8.18 25.48 7.51
CA ILE A 563 -8.24 24.18 8.19
C ILE A 563 -7.10 24.09 9.21
N VAL A 564 -7.45 23.71 10.43
CA VAL A 564 -6.51 23.42 11.53
C VAL A 564 -6.56 21.94 11.80
N ILE A 565 -5.43 21.26 11.80
CA ILE A 565 -5.31 19.81 12.05
C ILE A 565 -4.45 19.63 13.29
N GLU A 566 -5.05 19.15 14.38
CA GLU A 566 -4.34 18.85 15.61
C GLU A 566 -3.61 17.52 15.53
N HIS A 567 -2.47 17.42 16.23
CA HIS A 567 -1.62 16.24 16.23
C HIS A 567 -1.33 15.72 14.80
N ALA A 568 -0.98 16.63 13.92
CA ALA A 568 -0.72 16.33 12.51
C ALA A 568 0.36 15.26 12.31
N GLU A 569 1.27 15.08 13.28
CA GLU A 569 2.28 14.03 13.29
C GLU A 569 1.72 12.60 13.30
N ARG A 570 0.46 12.44 13.72
CA ARG A 570 -0.22 11.13 13.79
C ARG A 570 -0.91 10.72 12.49
N PHE A 571 -1.10 11.67 11.58
CA PHE A 571 -1.77 11.41 10.31
C PHE A 571 -0.80 10.92 9.24
N GLY A 572 -1.26 10.05 8.35
CA GLY A 572 -0.56 9.73 7.11
C GLY A 572 -0.58 10.90 6.13
N LEU A 573 0.41 10.97 5.21
CA LEU A 573 0.47 12.03 4.20
C LEU A 573 -0.78 12.12 3.34
N ALA A 574 -1.31 10.98 2.90
CA ALA A 574 -2.54 10.92 2.10
C ALA A 574 -3.73 11.54 2.85
N GLN A 575 -3.87 11.25 4.17
CA GLN A 575 -4.93 11.81 5.01
C GLN A 575 -4.77 13.33 5.17
N LEU A 576 -3.55 13.80 5.48
CA LEU A 576 -3.27 15.23 5.57
C LEU A 576 -3.58 15.96 4.27
N HIS A 577 -3.26 15.35 3.14
CA HIS A 577 -3.55 15.90 1.82
C HIS A 577 -5.06 15.97 1.54
N GLN A 578 -5.81 14.92 1.84
CA GLN A 578 -7.28 14.89 1.71
C GLN A 578 -7.95 15.97 2.60
N LEU A 579 -7.51 16.09 3.86
CA LEU A 579 -8.00 17.09 4.79
C LEU A 579 -7.66 18.50 4.29
N ARG A 580 -6.42 18.75 3.83
CA ARG A 580 -6.04 20.02 3.22
C ARG A 580 -6.92 20.38 2.04
N GLY A 581 -7.30 19.41 1.22
CA GLY A 581 -8.18 19.58 0.06
C GLY A 581 -9.63 19.96 0.41
N ARG A 582 -10.00 20.03 1.71
CA ARG A 582 -11.32 20.52 2.16
C ARG A 582 -11.42 22.05 2.10
N VAL A 583 -10.31 22.76 2.03
CA VAL A 583 -10.24 24.20 1.81
C VAL A 583 -9.63 24.51 0.43
N GLY A 584 -9.68 25.79 0.01
CA GLY A 584 -9.15 26.20 -1.30
C GLY A 584 -10.01 25.78 -2.49
N ARG A 585 -11.31 25.59 -2.28
CA ARG A 585 -12.28 25.26 -3.33
C ARG A 585 -12.92 26.50 -3.99
N GLY A 586 -12.82 27.65 -3.34
CA GLY A 586 -13.22 28.94 -3.87
C GLY A 586 -12.03 29.77 -4.40
N ASP A 587 -12.28 31.01 -4.71
CA ASP A 587 -11.33 32.02 -5.22
C ASP A 587 -10.52 32.72 -4.13
N LYS A 588 -10.87 32.51 -2.85
CA LYS A 588 -10.22 33.15 -1.70
C LYS A 588 -8.93 32.44 -1.33
N PRO A 589 -7.88 33.15 -0.86
CA PRO A 589 -6.68 32.52 -0.29
C PRO A 589 -7.05 31.63 0.89
N SER A 590 -6.47 30.44 0.94
CA SER A 590 -6.76 29.44 1.98
C SER A 590 -5.50 28.99 2.69
N SER A 591 -5.65 28.58 3.96
CA SER A 591 -4.55 28.18 4.82
C SER A 591 -4.82 26.82 5.49
N CYS A 592 -3.76 26.00 5.58
CA CYS A 592 -3.75 24.75 6.34
C CYS A 592 -2.73 24.88 7.48
N VAL A 593 -3.19 24.73 8.71
CA VAL A 593 -2.36 24.79 9.92
C VAL A 593 -2.22 23.38 10.48
N LEU A 594 -1.00 22.86 10.49
CA LEU A 594 -0.64 21.56 11.03
C LEU A 594 -0.09 21.76 12.45
N LEU A 595 -0.90 21.44 13.46
CA LEU A 595 -0.46 21.52 14.86
C LEU A 595 0.18 20.17 15.23
N TYR A 596 1.40 20.21 15.77
CA TYR A 596 2.13 19.01 16.16
C TYR A 596 2.64 19.08 17.59
N LYS A 597 2.78 17.92 18.23
CA LYS A 597 3.40 17.77 19.55
C LYS A 597 4.87 17.34 19.38
N GLY A 598 5.80 18.15 19.89
CA GLY A 598 7.22 17.83 19.88
C GLY A 598 7.66 16.93 21.03
N PRO A 599 8.85 16.28 20.94
CA PRO A 599 9.73 16.26 19.78
C PRO A 599 9.20 15.35 18.66
N LEU A 600 9.43 15.74 17.39
CA LEU A 600 9.05 14.95 16.24
C LEU A 600 10.10 13.87 15.94
N GLY A 601 9.66 12.65 15.65
CA GLY A 601 10.51 11.65 15.02
C GLY A 601 10.81 12.02 13.55
N GLU A 602 11.86 11.46 12.98
CA GLU A 602 12.36 11.77 11.64
C GLU A 602 11.27 11.64 10.56
N THR A 603 10.55 10.52 10.54
CA THR A 603 9.47 10.26 9.59
C THR A 603 8.30 11.25 9.71
N ALA A 604 7.92 11.61 10.94
CA ALA A 604 6.86 12.59 11.17
C ALA A 604 7.28 13.99 10.74
N GLY A 605 8.53 14.38 11.02
CA GLY A 605 9.12 15.63 10.57
C GLY A 605 9.14 15.73 9.05
N SER A 606 9.59 14.69 8.36
CA SER A 606 9.62 14.61 6.89
C SER A 606 8.20 14.76 6.30
N ARG A 607 7.19 14.06 6.84
CA ARG A 607 5.79 14.19 6.39
C ARG A 607 5.27 15.63 6.48
N LEU A 608 5.48 16.30 7.60
CA LEU A 608 5.02 17.69 7.78
C LEU A 608 5.76 18.67 6.85
N ASN A 609 7.04 18.42 6.56
CA ASN A 609 7.81 19.24 5.62
C ASN A 609 7.30 19.08 4.20
N ILE A 610 7.07 17.86 3.72
CA ILE A 610 6.50 17.61 2.39
C ILE A 610 5.16 18.34 2.23
N MET A 611 4.28 18.30 3.22
CA MET A 611 3.01 19.01 3.20
C MET A 611 3.15 20.53 3.10
N ARG A 612 4.24 21.10 3.59
CA ARG A 612 4.54 22.55 3.49
C ARG A 612 5.13 22.94 2.13
N GLU A 613 5.94 22.08 1.55
CA GLU A 613 6.73 22.36 0.34
C GLU A 613 5.90 22.23 -0.93
N THR A 614 4.95 21.30 -0.96
CA THR A 614 4.17 21.05 -2.18
C THR A 614 2.66 21.01 -1.97
N ASN A 615 1.95 21.43 -3.02
CA ASN A 615 0.51 21.28 -3.16
C ASN A 615 0.14 20.22 -4.24
N ASP A 616 1.13 19.52 -4.79
CA ASP A 616 0.92 18.48 -5.79
C ASP A 616 0.59 17.16 -5.08
N GLY A 617 -0.64 16.66 -5.28
CA GLY A 617 -1.09 15.42 -4.67
C GLY A 617 -0.37 14.19 -5.20
N PHE A 618 0.10 14.19 -6.46
CA PHE A 618 0.86 13.06 -7.02
C PHE A 618 2.24 12.96 -6.37
N LEU A 619 2.94 14.08 -6.23
CA LEU A 619 4.24 14.12 -5.54
C LEU A 619 4.09 13.72 -4.07
N ILE A 620 3.04 14.19 -3.37
CA ILE A 620 2.77 13.81 -1.98
C ILE A 620 2.54 12.29 -1.87
N ALA A 621 1.83 11.71 -2.81
CA ALA A 621 1.58 10.26 -2.81
C ALA A 621 2.87 9.45 -3.07
N GLU A 622 3.75 9.91 -3.95
CA GLU A 622 5.06 9.27 -4.19
C GLU A 622 5.96 9.35 -2.96
N GLU A 623 6.00 10.49 -2.27
CA GLU A 623 6.76 10.65 -1.03
C GLU A 623 6.15 9.83 0.13
N ASP A 624 4.81 9.69 0.21
CA ASP A 624 4.17 8.81 1.19
C ASP A 624 4.59 7.35 0.99
N LEU A 625 4.71 6.91 -0.27
CA LEU A 625 5.19 5.57 -0.63
C LEU A 625 6.64 5.35 -0.15
N LYS A 626 7.52 6.31 -0.38
CA LYS A 626 8.93 6.25 0.06
C LYS A 626 9.04 6.21 1.59
N LEU A 627 8.30 7.08 2.30
CA LEU A 627 8.38 7.19 3.76
C LEU A 627 7.79 5.99 4.52
N ARG A 628 6.84 5.28 3.92
CA ARG A 628 6.28 4.05 4.51
C ARG A 628 7.18 2.84 4.30
N GLY A 629 8.14 2.92 3.38
CA GLY A 629 8.92 1.77 2.94
C GLY A 629 8.07 0.80 2.11
N GLY A 630 8.62 0.29 1.01
CA GLY A 630 7.89 -0.57 0.06
C GLY A 630 7.28 -1.85 0.65
N GLY A 631 7.73 -2.27 1.85
CA GLY A 631 7.26 -3.49 2.53
C GLY A 631 5.90 -3.37 3.23
N GLU A 632 5.55 -2.22 3.80
CA GLU A 632 4.28 -2.06 4.52
C GLU A 632 3.07 -1.88 3.60
N ILE A 633 3.24 -1.22 2.46
CA ILE A 633 2.12 -0.90 1.56
C ILE A 633 1.71 -2.09 0.71
N LEU A 634 2.67 -2.90 0.29
CA LEU A 634 2.43 -4.11 -0.51
C LEU A 634 2.14 -5.34 0.35
N GLY A 635 2.45 -5.28 1.66
CA GLY A 635 2.26 -6.35 2.63
C GLY A 635 0.99 -6.24 3.49
N THR A 636 0.26 -5.12 3.47
CA THR A 636 -0.92 -4.97 4.33
C THR A 636 -2.11 -5.77 3.83
N ARG A 637 -2.56 -6.67 4.69
CA ARG A 637 -3.75 -7.54 4.57
C ARG A 637 -5.08 -6.81 4.29
N GLN A 638 -5.09 -5.48 4.14
CA GLN A 638 -6.33 -4.70 3.99
C GLN A 638 -6.88 -4.65 2.57
N SER A 639 -6.09 -4.95 1.54
CA SER A 639 -6.55 -4.83 0.13
C SER A 639 -6.81 -6.16 -0.59
N GLY A 640 -6.55 -7.32 0.04
CA GLY A 640 -6.77 -8.63 -0.59
C GLY A 640 -5.85 -8.95 -1.77
N THR A 641 -4.91 -8.09 -2.11
CA THR A 641 -3.85 -8.35 -3.09
C THR A 641 -2.62 -8.87 -2.37
N PRO A 642 -2.03 -10.01 -2.80
CA PRO A 642 -0.76 -10.48 -2.26
C PRO A 642 0.32 -9.43 -2.52
N GLY A 643 0.98 -8.96 -1.48
CA GLY A 643 2.15 -8.11 -1.60
C GLY A 643 3.29 -8.80 -2.36
N PHE A 644 4.28 -8.04 -2.81
CA PHE A 644 5.51 -8.63 -3.35
C PHE A 644 6.34 -9.23 -2.21
N ARG A 645 7.03 -10.32 -2.52
CA ARG A 645 7.93 -11.02 -1.58
C ARG A 645 9.35 -10.48 -1.63
N ILE A 646 9.79 -10.09 -2.83
CA ILE A 646 11.17 -9.69 -3.15
C ILE A 646 11.19 -8.26 -3.69
N ALA A 647 10.35 -7.96 -4.68
CA ALA A 647 10.30 -6.64 -5.28
C ALA A 647 9.87 -5.57 -4.27
N ARG A 648 10.58 -4.44 -4.27
CA ARG A 648 10.30 -3.25 -3.47
C ARG A 648 9.89 -2.12 -4.39
N ALA A 649 8.78 -1.46 -4.07
CA ALA A 649 8.21 -0.44 -4.93
C ALA A 649 9.08 0.83 -5.06
N ASP A 650 9.85 1.12 -4.03
CA ASP A 650 10.81 2.24 -3.95
C ASP A 650 12.12 1.97 -4.71
N GLU A 651 12.63 0.74 -4.63
CA GLU A 651 13.93 0.34 -5.17
C GLU A 651 13.86 -0.17 -6.63
N HIS A 652 12.71 -0.76 -7.01
CA HIS A 652 12.53 -1.47 -8.29
C HIS A 652 11.44 -0.84 -9.18
N ALA A 653 11.17 0.47 -9.02
CA ALA A 653 10.12 1.17 -9.78
C ALA A 653 10.36 1.11 -11.30
N ASP A 654 11.61 1.27 -11.74
CA ASP A 654 11.99 1.24 -13.15
C ASP A 654 11.77 -0.16 -13.76
N LEU A 655 12.04 -1.21 -12.99
CA LEU A 655 11.81 -2.59 -13.42
C LEU A 655 10.34 -2.90 -13.64
N MET A 656 9.43 -2.25 -12.92
CA MET A 656 8.00 -2.41 -13.06
C MET A 656 7.51 -1.98 -14.46
N GLU A 657 8.03 -0.87 -14.98
CA GLU A 657 7.66 -0.39 -16.32
C GLU A 657 8.16 -1.35 -17.39
N VAL A 658 9.40 -1.81 -17.27
CA VAL A 658 9.97 -2.78 -18.18
C VAL A 658 9.21 -4.11 -18.15
N ALA A 659 8.85 -4.60 -16.96
CA ALA A 659 8.07 -5.83 -16.79
C ALA A 659 6.66 -5.71 -17.41
N ARG A 660 6.02 -4.55 -17.30
CA ARG A 660 4.71 -4.28 -17.95
C ARG A 660 4.82 -4.33 -19.47
N ASP A 661 5.83 -3.64 -20.02
CA ASP A 661 5.99 -3.56 -21.48
C ASP A 661 6.39 -4.92 -22.07
N ASP A 662 7.22 -5.72 -21.35
CA ASP A 662 7.55 -7.10 -21.73
C ASP A 662 6.31 -8.02 -21.63
N ALA A 663 5.51 -7.91 -20.56
CA ALA A 663 4.27 -8.69 -20.41
C ALA A 663 3.28 -8.43 -21.57
N ARG A 664 3.18 -7.17 -22.02
CA ARG A 664 2.37 -6.79 -23.17
C ARG A 664 2.91 -7.43 -24.47
N LEU A 665 4.22 -7.30 -24.72
CA LEU A 665 4.86 -7.88 -25.89
C LEU A 665 4.72 -9.41 -25.92
N ILE A 666 4.85 -10.08 -24.77
CA ILE A 666 4.66 -11.53 -24.64
C ILE A 666 3.25 -11.92 -25.10
N LEU A 667 2.21 -11.26 -24.63
CA LEU A 667 0.84 -11.59 -25.01
C LEU A 667 0.47 -11.20 -26.44
N GLU A 668 1.13 -10.18 -27.01
CA GLU A 668 0.98 -9.84 -28.44
C GLU A 668 1.59 -10.93 -29.34
N THR A 669 2.70 -11.55 -28.92
CA THR A 669 3.43 -12.55 -29.72
C THR A 669 3.03 -13.99 -29.41
N ASP A 670 2.66 -14.31 -28.18
CA ASP A 670 2.26 -15.64 -27.69
C ASP A 670 1.08 -15.55 -26.71
N PRO A 671 -0.13 -15.21 -27.18
CA PRO A 671 -1.29 -14.96 -26.30
C PRO A 671 -1.71 -16.17 -25.46
N GLU A 672 -1.39 -17.38 -25.92
CA GLU A 672 -1.73 -18.62 -25.21
C GLU A 672 -0.56 -19.21 -24.39
N LEU A 673 0.60 -18.57 -24.39
CA LEU A 673 1.84 -19.05 -23.75
C LEU A 673 2.18 -20.50 -24.14
N LYS A 674 2.16 -20.81 -25.45
CA LYS A 674 2.43 -22.13 -25.99
C LYS A 674 3.84 -22.28 -26.57
N SER A 675 4.56 -21.19 -26.80
CA SER A 675 5.97 -21.22 -27.22
C SER A 675 6.86 -21.80 -26.13
N GLN A 676 8.09 -22.16 -26.45
CA GLN A 676 9.07 -22.62 -25.45
C GLN A 676 9.24 -21.59 -24.31
N ARG A 677 9.34 -20.28 -24.66
CA ARG A 677 9.34 -19.18 -23.68
C ARG A 677 8.01 -19.11 -22.93
N GLY A 678 6.88 -19.31 -23.61
CA GLY A 678 5.55 -19.33 -22.99
C GLY A 678 5.39 -20.44 -21.95
N GLU A 679 5.93 -21.64 -22.20
CA GLU A 679 5.96 -22.71 -21.21
C GLU A 679 6.82 -22.38 -20.00
N ALA A 680 7.97 -21.71 -20.19
CA ALA A 680 8.81 -21.19 -19.11
C ALA A 680 8.06 -20.12 -18.29
N LEU A 681 7.35 -19.20 -18.95
CA LEU A 681 6.53 -18.18 -18.28
C LEU A 681 5.37 -18.78 -17.47
N ARG A 682 4.84 -19.93 -17.86
CA ARG A 682 3.88 -20.66 -17.03
C ARG A 682 4.53 -21.14 -15.72
N CYS A 683 5.79 -21.61 -15.76
CA CYS A 683 6.52 -21.95 -14.53
C CYS A 683 6.65 -20.72 -13.62
N LEU A 684 7.02 -19.57 -14.18
CA LEU A 684 7.11 -18.29 -13.47
C LEU A 684 5.79 -17.91 -12.78
N LEU A 685 4.66 -17.99 -13.48
CA LEU A 685 3.34 -17.68 -12.92
C LEU A 685 2.97 -18.58 -11.73
N TYR A 686 3.31 -19.88 -11.80
CA TYR A 686 3.11 -20.79 -10.67
C TYR A 686 4.01 -20.45 -9.49
N LEU A 687 5.30 -20.18 -9.73
CA LEU A 687 6.28 -19.86 -8.67
C LEU A 687 5.83 -18.67 -7.82
N PHE A 688 5.30 -17.63 -8.46
CA PHE A 688 4.85 -16.42 -7.78
C PHE A 688 3.36 -16.42 -7.43
N GLY A 689 2.67 -17.59 -7.50
CA GLY A 689 1.27 -17.74 -7.08
C GLY A 689 0.28 -16.95 -7.94
N ARG A 690 0.60 -16.76 -9.24
CA ARG A 690 -0.24 -16.06 -10.23
C ARG A 690 -0.92 -17.03 -11.21
N ASP A 691 -0.94 -18.31 -10.92
CA ASP A 691 -1.47 -19.38 -11.78
C ASP A 691 -2.98 -19.28 -12.02
N ALA A 692 -3.74 -18.58 -11.17
CA ALA A 692 -5.16 -18.31 -11.41
C ALA A 692 -5.39 -17.64 -12.77
N ALA A 693 -4.47 -16.78 -13.23
CA ALA A 693 -4.53 -16.14 -14.54
C ALA A 693 -4.45 -17.15 -15.70
N ILE A 694 -3.73 -18.27 -15.54
CA ILE A 694 -3.60 -19.31 -16.56
C ILE A 694 -4.96 -19.99 -16.85
N ARG A 695 -5.86 -20.03 -15.86
CA ARG A 695 -7.21 -20.61 -16.04
C ARG A 695 -8.05 -19.78 -17.00
N LEU A 696 -7.80 -18.49 -17.08
CA LEU A 696 -8.51 -17.57 -17.97
C LEU A 696 -8.18 -17.84 -19.45
N LEU A 697 -6.96 -18.29 -19.78
CA LEU A 697 -6.58 -18.68 -21.13
C LEU A 697 -7.35 -19.91 -21.66
N ARG A 698 -7.98 -20.69 -20.77
CA ARG A 698 -8.70 -21.93 -21.11
C ARG A 698 -10.22 -21.73 -21.16
N ALA A 699 -10.72 -20.59 -20.69
CA ALA A 699 -12.14 -20.31 -20.61
C ALA A 699 -12.67 -19.52 -21.82
N GLY A 700 -11.81 -19.06 -22.72
CA GLY A 700 -12.12 -18.51 -24.03
C GLY A 700 -11.75 -19.55 -25.07
#